data_8cab6659247a99ed1e2dfe6851d0ff26
#
_entry.id   8cab6659247a99ed1e2dfe6851d0ff26
#
_cell.length_a   1.000
_cell.length_b   1.000
_cell.length_c   1.000
_cell.angle_alpha   90.00
_cell.angle_beta   90.00
_cell.angle_gamma   90.00
#
_symmetry.space_group_name_H-M   'P 1'
#
loop_
_entity.id
_entity.type
_entity.pdbx_description
1 polymer ?
#
loop_
_entity_poly.entity_id
_entity_poly.type
_entity_poly.pdbx_seq_one_letter_code
_entity_poly.pdbx_strand_id
1 'polypeptide(L)'
;MSSFLESPKFPVDIVNQAAEKEKKGGGRPEYWEMVFWWTRKPLASARAVLAAAALPPDIDVHTFETKVLKAKVNLKGQVENVPHRENPSPPPEWRERFAKMKVLDPFAGFGSIPLEAMRLGFGEVVAVELLPTAYVFLKAVLEYPKWAAERGLGQQLLRDVEKWGKWITEQLAGDPDIKELYDPEVAVYIGTWEVKCPHCGKYTPLIGNWWLAKVSKGSSEEAEEEEEGAKKKIFSRLAWMDWENGAIKIVDLNKELKRSQIEAKVNSKQGYVEVNGTKRTVRKPSIYAKGETATCLHCGNQIRYISLKTGKHSIEKPKSEETEWYVKHALKQWNQLLEDYLNGKIDLEKLLQSPARPTLLAKVKVREGDLQFEPATKQDAEKLWKALEKLRNLWGDADFPTEELWKYTASGGGALSIWTWGFNKFFKLFNPRQLLTLNKLVKLVREAGKKIEEEKLREGLKEEDALKYTEAITIYLAIALIRYAEHSTIATPWTSSTGFGSALALKPANIMTFRGIAMTWNWCDTSPSLDFAGSYVRAMKVTFDSLNYQIDRIPSSSNQVTIMLNDATLLSNFPYSYFDLVVTDPPYRDDVPYVELSDFYYVWLKRALSDISGGRLVPRFLAEAFFKRVGATYREIRTQWEEFAPREVGLNVGRLKYFKGGEASEDEARSYFIDLLSKSFLSIRRVLKDDGILVTYYAHTDPEAWEELISAGWRAGFRVSAAFPASTESVQRVTARGKAALDTSIVVVWRPGVRGEALWDEVYRDALVAAEDRALELLRAGRTGVDLFVGTLAATLFAVTSRERIVGVDDIGGFVRERAYPAAARGLARAVSRLVGGGEVGEEVRDAGALFYMLAKVLLPWSGRARGRVMDRSTVHIICFGTGLDDKELTGMKIVEKVDSEFRLLEPRGEERGELVELLRARGLDPSRPVLRSAVDALHLLEYYAATLDVKGFREQYERLRSVNAVFVDEALRLAKVFSGRLVPSIDPERRLCERVLSYVSGAGTLVGWLGGA
;
A
#
# COMPACT_ATOMS: atom_id res chain seq x y z
N MET A 1 -6.18 29.57 17.53
CA MET A 1 -6.29 30.26 16.21
C MET A 1 -6.29 29.15 15.13
N SER A 2 -7.13 29.28 14.08
CA SER A 2 -7.13 28.35 12.96
C SER A 2 -5.82 28.44 12.17
N SER A 3 -5.44 27.34 11.51
CA SER A 3 -4.27 27.26 10.64
C SER A 3 -4.69 27.29 9.17
N PHE A 4 -3.72 27.48 8.27
CA PHE A 4 -3.98 27.39 6.82
C PHE A 4 -4.49 26.00 6.41
N LEU A 5 -4.07 24.96 7.12
CA LEU A 5 -4.55 23.59 6.89
C LEU A 5 -6.06 23.43 7.13
N GLU A 6 -6.64 24.24 8.02
CA GLU A 6 -8.08 24.28 8.32
C GLU A 6 -8.87 25.21 7.40
N SER A 7 -8.18 25.98 6.56
CA SER A 7 -8.78 26.93 5.61
C SER A 7 -9.33 26.21 4.37
N PRO A 8 -10.50 26.62 3.83
CA PRO A 8 -11.00 26.11 2.56
C PRO A 8 -10.12 26.51 1.37
N LYS A 9 -9.19 27.47 1.55
CA LYS A 9 -8.23 27.87 0.53
C LYS A 9 -7.03 26.93 0.43
N PHE A 10 -6.87 25.96 1.34
CA PHE A 10 -5.78 24.97 1.25
C PHE A 10 -5.86 24.18 -0.06
N PRO A 11 -4.79 24.17 -0.88
CA PRO A 11 -4.87 23.66 -2.26
C PRO A 11 -4.76 22.13 -2.34
N VAL A 12 -5.77 21.42 -1.83
CA VAL A 12 -5.83 19.94 -1.76
C VAL A 12 -5.52 19.29 -3.11
N ASP A 13 -6.11 19.80 -4.21
CA ASP A 13 -5.94 19.24 -5.55
C ASP A 13 -4.49 19.33 -6.03
N ILE A 14 -3.82 20.46 -5.81
CA ILE A 14 -2.41 20.64 -6.20
C ILE A 14 -1.50 19.73 -5.36
N VAL A 15 -1.78 19.60 -4.06
CA VAL A 15 -1.05 18.69 -3.17
C VAL A 15 -1.20 17.23 -3.62
N ASN A 16 -2.41 16.82 -3.97
CA ASN A 16 -2.69 15.47 -4.44
C ASN A 16 -2.02 15.19 -5.79
N GLN A 17 -2.07 16.12 -6.75
CA GLN A 17 -1.37 16.00 -8.02
C GLN A 17 0.15 15.88 -7.82
N ALA A 18 0.74 16.70 -6.93
CA ALA A 18 2.15 16.62 -6.58
C ALA A 18 2.53 15.25 -5.99
N ALA A 19 1.70 14.73 -5.07
CA ALA A 19 1.88 13.42 -4.47
C ALA A 19 1.79 12.28 -5.52
N GLU A 20 0.87 12.38 -6.48
CA GLU A 20 0.75 11.41 -7.58
C GLU A 20 2.01 11.35 -8.48
N LYS A 21 2.70 12.49 -8.69
CA LYS A 21 3.97 12.50 -9.44
C LYS A 21 5.05 11.65 -8.77
N GLU A 22 5.06 11.58 -7.44
CA GLU A 22 6.03 10.81 -6.67
C GLU A 22 5.79 9.29 -6.72
N LYS A 23 4.59 8.85 -7.09
CA LYS A 23 4.24 7.43 -7.15
C LYS A 23 4.63 6.76 -8.47
N LYS A 24 4.90 7.53 -9.50
CA LYS A 24 5.10 7.02 -10.87
C LYS A 24 6.58 6.99 -11.24
N GLY A 25 7.09 5.80 -11.54
CA GLY A 25 8.39 5.57 -12.18
C GLY A 25 9.53 6.44 -11.63
N GLY A 26 10.13 7.25 -12.48
CA GLY A 26 11.22 8.16 -12.13
C GLY A 26 10.87 9.36 -11.25
N GLY A 27 9.62 9.46 -10.76
CA GLY A 27 9.21 10.48 -9.79
C GLY A 27 9.42 10.09 -8.33
N ARG A 28 9.77 8.84 -8.05
CA ARG A 28 9.97 8.38 -6.68
C ARG A 28 11.21 9.00 -6.05
N PRO A 29 11.16 9.38 -4.75
CA PRO A 29 12.36 9.75 -4.01
C PRO A 29 13.36 8.59 -3.97
N GLU A 30 14.61 8.85 -4.26
CA GLU A 30 15.66 7.84 -4.37
C GLU A 30 15.84 7.04 -3.07
N TYR A 31 15.68 7.68 -1.91
CA TYR A 31 15.83 6.98 -0.62
C TYR A 31 14.74 5.93 -0.37
N TRP A 32 13.58 6.02 -1.04
CA TRP A 32 12.57 4.98 -0.96
C TRP A 32 13.03 3.64 -1.55
N GLU A 33 14.00 3.67 -2.43
CA GLU A 33 14.54 2.48 -3.08
C GLU A 33 15.62 1.78 -2.23
N MET A 34 16.04 2.40 -1.13
CA MET A 34 17.10 1.88 -0.27
C MET A 34 16.77 0.50 0.33
N VAL A 35 15.54 0.32 0.78
CA VAL A 35 14.97 -0.94 1.26
C VAL A 35 13.45 -0.89 1.12
N PHE A 36 12.78 -2.02 1.04
CA PHE A 36 11.32 -2.03 1.00
C PHE A 36 10.72 -1.71 2.38
N TRP A 37 9.75 -0.77 2.39
CA TRP A 37 8.90 -0.50 3.55
C TRP A 37 7.47 -0.26 3.08
N TRP A 38 6.46 -0.79 3.78
CA TRP A 38 5.07 -0.87 3.30
C TRP A 38 4.37 0.48 3.21
N THR A 39 4.66 1.38 4.17
CA THR A 39 4.00 2.69 4.23
C THR A 39 5.03 3.80 4.12
N ARG A 40 4.99 4.51 3.00
CA ARG A 40 5.82 5.68 2.72
C ARG A 40 4.91 6.80 2.26
N LYS A 41 4.82 7.87 3.04
CA LYS A 41 4.00 9.02 2.66
C LYS A 41 4.70 9.84 1.59
N PRO A 42 3.97 10.31 0.56
CA PRO A 42 4.52 11.26 -0.41
C PRO A 42 5.07 12.50 0.28
N LEU A 43 6.28 12.88 -0.09
CA LEU A 43 6.98 14.02 0.51
C LEU A 43 6.25 15.33 0.27
N ALA A 44 5.67 15.52 -0.93
CA ALA A 44 4.88 16.72 -1.23
C ALA A 44 3.67 16.85 -0.30
N SER A 45 2.96 15.74 -0.01
CA SER A 45 1.85 15.74 0.93
C SER A 45 2.31 16.06 2.36
N ALA A 46 3.37 15.40 2.84
CA ALA A 46 3.93 15.63 4.16
C ALA A 46 4.37 17.10 4.33
N ARG A 47 5.09 17.63 3.32
CA ARG A 47 5.54 19.03 3.29
C ARG A 47 4.38 20.03 3.37
N ALA A 48 3.35 19.82 2.55
CA ALA A 48 2.18 20.68 2.51
C ALA A 48 1.43 20.69 3.83
N VAL A 49 1.20 19.51 4.42
CA VAL A 49 0.48 19.35 5.69
C VAL A 49 1.25 20.02 6.84
N LEU A 50 2.56 19.73 6.97
CA LEU A 50 3.42 20.33 8.00
C LEU A 50 3.42 21.86 7.93
N ALA A 51 3.68 22.41 6.75
CA ALA A 51 3.74 23.85 6.57
C ALA A 51 2.37 24.52 6.80
N ALA A 52 1.30 23.97 6.23
CA ALA A 52 -0.03 24.53 6.37
C ALA A 52 -0.58 24.46 7.80
N ALA A 53 -0.23 23.40 8.56
CA ALA A 53 -0.56 23.31 9.99
C ALA A 53 0.13 24.38 10.83
N ALA A 54 1.33 24.78 10.44
CA ALA A 54 2.12 25.80 11.15
C ALA A 54 1.78 27.23 10.75
N LEU A 55 1.13 27.48 9.62
CA LEU A 55 0.88 28.82 9.07
C LEU A 55 -0.52 29.34 9.41
N PRO A 56 -0.72 30.68 9.52
CA PRO A 56 -2.04 31.26 9.74
C PRO A 56 -2.95 31.08 8.53
N PRO A 57 -4.30 31.19 8.68
CA PRO A 57 -5.28 30.84 7.64
C PRO A 57 -5.25 31.74 6.41
N ASP A 58 -4.76 32.97 6.53
CA ASP A 58 -4.86 34.02 5.50
C ASP A 58 -3.55 34.25 4.74
N ILE A 59 -2.77 33.21 4.51
CA ILE A 59 -1.54 33.29 3.73
C ILE A 59 -1.85 33.37 2.23
N ASP A 60 -0.87 33.87 1.46
CA ASP A 60 -0.93 33.81 -0.01
C ASP A 60 -0.73 32.38 -0.52
N VAL A 61 -1.76 31.85 -1.17
CA VAL A 61 -1.79 30.49 -1.71
C VAL A 61 -0.71 30.29 -2.78
N HIS A 62 -0.50 31.26 -3.65
CA HIS A 62 0.50 31.17 -4.71
C HIS A 62 1.93 31.07 -4.15
N THR A 63 2.24 31.85 -3.12
CA THR A 63 3.52 31.75 -2.40
C THR A 63 3.67 30.38 -1.74
N PHE A 64 2.62 29.84 -1.15
CA PHE A 64 2.64 28.49 -0.58
C PHE A 64 2.95 27.43 -1.64
N GLU A 65 2.25 27.45 -2.77
CA GLU A 65 2.44 26.49 -3.86
C GLU A 65 3.86 26.56 -4.47
N THR A 66 4.36 27.79 -4.73
CA THR A 66 5.63 27.99 -5.45
C THR A 66 6.86 27.94 -4.56
N LYS A 67 6.79 28.46 -3.33
CA LYS A 67 7.95 28.56 -2.42
C LYS A 67 8.03 27.41 -1.43
N VAL A 68 6.92 26.95 -0.90
CA VAL A 68 6.87 25.85 0.06
C VAL A 68 6.74 24.51 -0.67
N LEU A 69 5.64 24.29 -1.38
CA LEU A 69 5.38 23.05 -2.07
C LEU A 69 6.33 22.82 -3.25
N LYS A 70 6.82 23.87 -3.90
CA LYS A 70 7.63 23.84 -5.14
C LYS A 70 6.88 23.24 -6.33
N ALA A 71 5.58 23.39 -6.37
CA ALA A 71 4.76 22.96 -7.49
C ALA A 71 4.83 23.98 -8.64
N LYS A 72 5.06 23.47 -9.86
CA LYS A 72 4.95 24.25 -11.11
C LYS A 72 3.63 23.89 -11.76
N VAL A 73 2.66 24.80 -11.63
CA VAL A 73 1.30 24.60 -12.13
C VAL A 73 1.12 25.30 -13.47
N ASN A 74 0.63 24.57 -14.48
CA ASN A 74 0.35 25.13 -15.80
C ASN A 74 -1.00 25.87 -15.84
N LEU A 75 -1.31 26.51 -16.96
CA LEU A 75 -2.56 27.26 -17.16
C LEU A 75 -3.85 26.41 -17.04
N LYS A 76 -3.72 25.08 -17.08
CA LYS A 76 -4.85 24.12 -16.90
C LYS A 76 -4.97 23.64 -15.46
N GLY A 77 -4.20 24.19 -14.52
CA GLY A 77 -4.21 23.78 -13.12
C GLY A 77 -3.53 22.43 -12.86
N GLN A 78 -2.60 21.99 -13.73
CA GLN A 78 -1.90 20.72 -13.61
C GLN A 78 -0.46 20.91 -13.14
N VAL A 79 -0.02 20.11 -12.17
CA VAL A 79 1.37 20.06 -11.71
C VAL A 79 2.23 19.35 -12.74
N GLU A 80 3.30 20.00 -13.20
CA GLU A 80 4.18 19.48 -14.26
C GLU A 80 5.46 18.85 -13.74
N ASN A 81 5.99 19.34 -12.63
CA ASN A 81 7.25 18.87 -12.04
C ASN A 81 7.06 17.81 -10.94
N VAL A 82 8.17 17.37 -10.36
CA VAL A 82 8.23 16.50 -9.19
C VAL A 82 8.74 17.33 -8.00
N PRO A 83 7.84 17.86 -7.16
CA PRO A 83 8.17 18.90 -6.17
C PRO A 83 9.20 18.50 -5.12
N HIS A 84 9.27 17.26 -4.69
CA HIS A 84 10.22 16.83 -3.66
C HIS A 84 11.69 16.97 -4.08
N ARG A 85 11.98 17.09 -5.39
CA ARG A 85 13.35 17.29 -5.90
C ARG A 85 13.93 18.66 -5.62
N GLU A 86 13.09 19.61 -5.24
CA GLU A 86 13.51 20.96 -4.85
C GLU A 86 13.28 21.17 -3.35
N ASN A 87 14.26 21.79 -2.67
CA ASN A 87 14.09 22.17 -1.28
C ASN A 87 13.11 23.34 -1.15
N PRO A 88 12.24 23.33 -0.10
CA PRO A 88 11.37 24.46 0.16
C PRO A 88 12.20 25.74 0.45
N SER A 89 11.69 26.87 0.02
CA SER A 89 12.29 28.19 0.26
C SER A 89 11.21 29.17 0.76
N PRO A 90 10.63 28.92 1.97
CA PRO A 90 9.58 29.75 2.53
C PRO A 90 10.08 31.18 2.75
N PRO A 91 9.19 32.19 2.72
CA PRO A 91 9.51 33.58 3.12
C PRO A 91 10.18 33.63 4.49
N PRO A 92 10.99 34.67 4.77
CA PRO A 92 11.72 34.78 6.04
C PRO A 92 10.82 34.67 7.27
N GLU A 93 9.65 35.34 7.29
CA GLU A 93 8.69 35.32 8.40
C GLU A 93 8.12 33.91 8.64
N TRP A 94 7.89 33.10 7.59
CA TRP A 94 7.44 31.71 7.74
C TRP A 94 8.57 30.81 8.24
N ARG A 95 9.78 31.06 7.76
CA ARG A 95 10.98 30.32 8.21
C ARG A 95 11.26 30.56 9.68
N GLU A 96 11.20 31.83 10.15
CA GLU A 96 11.36 32.16 11.56
C GLU A 96 10.28 31.51 12.44
N ARG A 97 9.05 31.43 11.92
CA ARG A 97 7.95 30.74 12.60
C ARG A 97 8.24 29.26 12.74
N PHE A 98 8.62 28.59 11.67
CA PHE A 98 8.98 27.15 11.71
C PHE A 98 10.14 26.89 12.66
N ALA A 99 11.16 27.71 12.64
CA ALA A 99 12.34 27.58 13.50
C ALA A 99 12.05 27.67 15.01
N LYS A 100 10.91 28.24 15.39
CA LYS A 100 10.46 28.32 16.79
C LYS A 100 9.58 27.13 17.20
N MET A 101 9.15 26.30 16.27
CA MET A 101 8.19 25.23 16.52
C MET A 101 8.88 23.86 16.67
N LYS A 102 8.27 23.01 17.48
CA LYS A 102 8.68 21.64 17.76
C LYS A 102 7.66 20.68 17.18
N VAL A 103 8.15 19.71 16.39
CA VAL A 103 7.35 18.74 15.67
C VAL A 103 7.64 17.33 16.19
N LEU A 104 6.60 16.54 16.40
CA LEU A 104 6.69 15.13 16.75
C LEU A 104 5.99 14.28 15.69
N ASP A 105 6.64 13.18 15.29
CA ASP A 105 6.02 12.06 14.62
C ASP A 105 6.20 10.78 15.47
N PRO A 106 5.15 10.34 16.20
CA PRO A 106 5.22 9.17 17.08
C PRO A 106 5.10 7.81 16.38
N PHE A 107 4.84 7.79 15.07
CA PHE A 107 4.80 6.60 14.21
C PHE A 107 5.60 6.87 12.92
N ALA A 108 6.86 7.20 13.10
CA ALA A 108 7.68 7.81 12.05
C ALA A 108 8.00 6.89 10.85
N GLY A 109 7.90 5.57 11.01
CA GLY A 109 8.08 4.57 9.95
C GLY A 109 9.38 4.75 9.19
N PHE A 110 9.30 5.10 7.90
CA PHE A 110 10.47 5.33 7.04
C PHE A 110 10.92 6.80 6.97
N GLY A 111 10.34 7.68 7.81
CA GLY A 111 10.84 9.03 8.03
C GLY A 111 10.39 10.10 7.04
N SER A 112 9.35 9.90 6.23
CA SER A 112 8.88 10.91 5.25
C SER A 112 8.45 12.22 5.90
N ILE A 113 7.67 12.16 6.98
CA ILE A 113 7.18 13.34 7.71
C ILE A 113 8.32 14.06 8.41
N PRO A 114 9.16 13.41 9.23
CA PRO A 114 10.31 14.07 9.86
C PRO A 114 11.30 14.67 8.85
N LEU A 115 11.54 14.01 7.71
CA LEU A 115 12.42 14.52 6.67
C LEU A 115 11.92 15.86 6.11
N GLU A 116 10.64 15.97 5.81
CA GLU A 116 10.06 17.22 5.32
C GLU A 116 9.98 18.30 6.41
N ALA A 117 9.79 17.92 7.67
CA ALA A 117 9.89 18.86 8.79
C ALA A 117 11.30 19.46 8.90
N MET A 118 12.35 18.65 8.74
CA MET A 118 13.74 19.12 8.68
C MET A 118 13.97 20.08 7.50
N ARG A 119 13.48 19.71 6.31
CA ARG A 119 13.64 20.52 5.08
C ARG A 119 12.92 21.86 5.15
N LEU A 120 11.78 21.93 5.85
CA LEU A 120 11.05 23.17 6.11
C LEU A 120 11.74 24.07 7.13
N GLY A 121 12.65 23.52 7.94
CA GLY A 121 13.41 24.27 8.93
C GLY A 121 12.71 24.40 10.29
N PHE A 122 11.90 23.42 10.69
CA PHE A 122 11.37 23.35 12.06
C PHE A 122 12.51 23.27 13.08
N GLY A 123 12.36 23.97 14.22
CA GLY A 123 13.44 24.10 15.19
C GLY A 123 13.84 22.80 15.86
N GLU A 124 12.87 21.97 16.21
CA GLU A 124 13.08 20.64 16.75
C GLU A 124 12.17 19.63 16.05
N VAL A 125 12.74 18.53 15.58
CA VAL A 125 12.04 17.43 14.93
C VAL A 125 12.32 16.14 15.69
N VAL A 126 11.28 15.50 16.20
CA VAL A 126 11.38 14.26 16.94
C VAL A 126 10.65 13.16 16.18
N ALA A 127 11.36 12.09 15.85
CA ALA A 127 10.83 10.88 15.25
C ALA A 127 10.87 9.74 16.26
N VAL A 128 9.72 9.16 16.57
CA VAL A 128 9.62 8.00 17.48
C VAL A 128 9.18 6.79 16.66
N GLU A 129 9.79 5.66 16.94
CA GLU A 129 9.44 4.39 16.31
C GLU A 129 9.55 3.24 17.32
N LEU A 130 8.58 2.33 17.27
CA LEU A 130 8.54 1.16 18.15
C LEU A 130 9.52 0.08 17.69
N LEU A 131 9.66 -0.12 16.38
CA LEU A 131 10.38 -1.25 15.82
C LEU A 131 11.86 -0.96 15.61
N PRO A 132 12.77 -1.78 16.15
CA PRO A 132 14.22 -1.67 15.93
C PRO A 132 14.61 -1.54 14.45
N THR A 133 13.98 -2.29 13.57
CA THR A 133 14.26 -2.23 12.12
C THR A 133 13.99 -0.84 11.55
N ALA A 134 12.81 -0.26 11.83
CA ALA A 134 12.47 1.08 11.38
C ALA A 134 13.33 2.15 12.06
N TYR A 135 13.70 1.95 13.33
CA TYR A 135 14.64 2.81 14.03
C TYR A 135 16.00 2.89 13.32
N VAL A 136 16.56 1.75 12.88
CA VAL A 136 17.79 1.74 12.07
C VAL A 136 17.62 2.52 10.77
N PHE A 137 16.46 2.39 10.10
CA PHE A 137 16.19 3.15 8.88
C PHE A 137 16.09 4.64 9.14
N LEU A 138 15.43 5.07 10.22
CA LEU A 138 15.35 6.48 10.61
C LEU A 138 16.74 7.08 10.88
N LYS A 139 17.64 6.33 11.51
CA LYS A 139 19.04 6.73 11.67
C LYS A 139 19.71 6.98 10.33
N ALA A 140 19.56 6.04 9.38
CA ALA A 140 20.12 6.14 8.04
C ALA A 140 19.49 7.27 7.21
N VAL A 141 18.18 7.51 7.34
CA VAL A 141 17.46 8.51 6.54
C VAL A 141 17.65 9.92 7.09
N LEU A 142 17.68 10.09 8.40
CA LEU A 142 17.61 11.41 9.05
C LEU A 142 18.88 11.78 9.80
N GLU A 143 19.34 10.92 10.71
CA GLU A 143 20.39 11.30 11.68
C GLU A 143 21.78 11.39 11.06
N TYR A 144 22.25 10.34 10.37
CA TYR A 144 23.61 10.34 9.83
C TYR A 144 23.82 11.35 8.72
N PRO A 145 22.91 11.55 7.75
CA PRO A 145 23.05 12.61 6.77
C PRO A 145 23.07 13.99 7.40
N LYS A 146 22.21 14.23 8.42
CA LYS A 146 22.18 15.49 9.17
C LYS A 146 23.46 15.72 9.95
N TRP A 147 23.91 14.72 10.70
CA TRP A 147 25.15 14.78 11.48
C TRP A 147 26.37 15.05 10.59
N ALA A 148 26.43 14.43 9.41
CA ALA A 148 27.50 14.66 8.45
C ALA A 148 27.41 16.05 7.80
N ALA A 149 26.20 16.53 7.47
CA ALA A 149 25.99 17.87 6.91
C ALA A 149 26.45 18.97 7.87
N GLU A 150 26.12 18.85 9.15
CA GLU A 150 26.53 19.82 10.19
C GLU A 150 28.05 19.94 10.36
N ARG A 151 28.78 18.87 10.05
CA ARG A 151 30.26 18.80 10.16
C ARG A 151 30.97 19.02 8.83
N GLY A 152 30.25 19.28 7.75
CA GLY A 152 30.80 19.37 6.41
C GLY A 152 31.35 18.04 5.87
N LEU A 153 30.92 16.90 6.47
CA LEU A 153 31.39 15.56 6.13
C LEU A 153 30.48 14.82 5.13
N GLY A 154 29.39 15.43 4.65
CA GLY A 154 28.40 14.76 3.81
C GLY A 154 29.00 14.10 2.57
N GLN A 155 29.80 14.83 1.80
CA GLN A 155 30.47 14.28 0.61
C GLN A 155 31.55 13.24 0.95
N GLN A 156 32.19 13.36 2.11
CA GLN A 156 33.15 12.35 2.58
C GLN A 156 32.43 11.05 2.96
N LEU A 157 31.31 11.15 3.69
CA LEU A 157 30.48 9.99 4.04
C LEU A 157 30.02 9.25 2.79
N LEU A 158 29.57 9.97 1.76
CA LEU A 158 29.16 9.38 0.50
C LEU A 158 30.29 8.61 -0.18
N ARG A 159 31.48 9.21 -0.30
CA ARG A 159 32.67 8.55 -0.87
C ARG A 159 33.11 7.31 -0.07
N ASP A 160 33.03 7.40 1.25
CA ASP A 160 33.46 6.28 2.11
C ASP A 160 32.44 5.12 2.07
N VAL A 161 31.15 5.40 1.97
CA VAL A 161 30.12 4.36 1.74
C VAL A 161 30.37 3.67 0.39
N GLU A 162 30.68 4.41 -0.68
CA GLU A 162 31.04 3.85 -1.97
C GLU A 162 32.31 3.01 -1.90
N LYS A 163 33.39 3.54 -1.28
CA LYS A 163 34.67 2.86 -1.08
C LYS A 163 34.49 1.53 -0.37
N TRP A 164 33.80 1.51 0.75
CA TRP A 164 33.63 0.32 1.55
C TRP A 164 32.63 -0.67 0.96
N GLY A 165 31.61 -0.18 0.29
CA GLY A 165 30.71 -1.01 -0.52
C GLY A 165 31.45 -1.73 -1.64
N LYS A 166 32.34 -1.02 -2.34
CA LYS A 166 33.22 -1.60 -3.36
C LYS A 166 34.18 -2.62 -2.76
N TRP A 167 34.80 -2.32 -1.62
CA TRP A 167 35.67 -3.26 -0.91
C TRP A 167 34.94 -4.57 -0.58
N ILE A 168 33.71 -4.52 -0.01
CA ILE A 168 32.90 -5.73 0.25
C ILE A 168 32.63 -6.49 -1.04
N THR A 169 32.26 -5.81 -2.11
CA THR A 169 32.00 -6.43 -3.41
C THR A 169 33.22 -7.15 -3.96
N GLU A 170 34.42 -6.54 -3.85
CA GLU A 170 35.69 -7.12 -4.29
C GLU A 170 36.08 -8.34 -3.43
N GLN A 171 35.91 -8.26 -2.10
CA GLN A 171 36.17 -9.40 -1.21
C GLN A 171 35.23 -10.56 -1.54
N LEU A 172 33.94 -10.28 -1.76
CA LEU A 172 32.95 -11.30 -2.09
C LEU A 172 33.23 -11.92 -3.46
N ALA A 173 33.54 -11.11 -4.47
CA ALA A 173 33.89 -11.59 -5.80
C ALA A 173 35.24 -12.37 -5.82
N GLY A 174 36.15 -12.04 -4.90
CA GLY A 174 37.44 -12.74 -4.67
C GLY A 174 37.29 -14.04 -3.90
N ASP A 175 36.20 -14.23 -3.16
CA ASP A 175 36.00 -15.38 -2.28
C ASP A 175 35.96 -16.70 -3.07
N PRO A 176 36.77 -17.72 -2.70
CA PRO A 176 36.86 -18.99 -3.43
C PRO A 176 35.51 -19.73 -3.50
N ASP A 177 34.72 -19.67 -2.43
CA ASP A 177 33.42 -20.36 -2.38
C ASP A 177 32.40 -19.69 -3.30
N ILE A 178 32.38 -18.36 -3.34
CA ILE A 178 31.46 -17.61 -4.23
C ILE A 178 31.83 -17.86 -5.69
N LYS A 179 33.12 -17.87 -6.04
CA LYS A 179 33.61 -18.21 -7.38
C LYS A 179 33.23 -19.62 -7.81
N GLU A 180 33.31 -20.58 -6.88
CA GLU A 180 32.90 -21.96 -7.16
C GLU A 180 31.40 -22.11 -7.37
N LEU A 181 30.57 -21.33 -6.62
CA LEU A 181 29.14 -21.53 -6.54
C LEU A 181 28.34 -20.72 -7.57
N TYR A 182 28.86 -19.60 -8.04
CA TYR A 182 28.20 -18.75 -9.03
C TYR A 182 29.03 -18.68 -10.31
N ASP A 183 28.38 -18.92 -11.45
CA ASP A 183 29.01 -18.68 -12.75
C ASP A 183 29.15 -17.18 -12.99
N PRO A 184 30.29 -16.71 -13.52
CA PRO A 184 30.60 -15.27 -13.60
C PRO A 184 29.67 -14.47 -14.51
N GLU A 185 28.97 -15.12 -15.46
CA GLU A 185 28.03 -14.47 -16.38
C GLU A 185 26.56 -14.59 -15.98
N VAL A 186 26.25 -15.39 -14.96
CA VAL A 186 24.87 -15.66 -14.55
C VAL A 186 24.43 -14.66 -13.49
N ALA A 187 23.46 -13.82 -13.84
CA ALA A 187 22.90 -12.84 -12.93
C ALA A 187 21.87 -13.46 -11.97
N VAL A 188 21.03 -14.37 -12.47
CA VAL A 188 19.98 -15.02 -11.68
C VAL A 188 19.86 -16.49 -12.07
N TYR A 189 19.76 -17.36 -11.07
CA TYR A 189 19.30 -18.72 -11.24
C TYR A 189 17.82 -18.80 -10.83
N ILE A 190 16.98 -19.28 -11.72
CA ILE A 190 15.57 -19.55 -11.44
C ILE A 190 15.47 -20.99 -10.96
N GLY A 191 15.00 -21.16 -9.73
CA GLY A 191 14.83 -22.45 -9.10
C GLY A 191 13.41 -22.76 -8.70
N THR A 192 13.18 -23.99 -8.30
CA THR A 192 11.92 -24.46 -7.74
C THR A 192 12.17 -25.61 -6.78
N TRP A 193 11.11 -26.20 -6.29
CA TRP A 193 11.13 -27.46 -5.56
C TRP A 193 10.80 -28.60 -6.50
N GLU A 194 11.45 -29.74 -6.34
CA GLU A 194 11.05 -30.99 -6.98
C GLU A 194 10.60 -32.00 -5.92
N VAL A 195 9.61 -32.81 -6.29
CA VAL A 195 9.10 -33.87 -5.42
C VAL A 195 9.20 -35.22 -6.08
N LYS A 196 9.48 -36.24 -5.29
CA LYS A 196 9.51 -37.62 -5.75
C LYS A 196 8.08 -38.08 -6.05
N CYS A 197 7.80 -38.38 -7.32
CA CYS A 197 6.48 -38.81 -7.74
C CYS A 197 6.12 -40.17 -7.10
N PRO A 198 5.00 -40.31 -6.38
CA PRO A 198 4.61 -41.54 -5.74
C PRO A 198 4.23 -42.66 -6.74
N HIS A 199 4.00 -42.29 -8.02
CA HIS A 199 3.63 -43.25 -9.08
C HIS A 199 4.84 -43.81 -9.84
N CYS A 200 5.74 -42.97 -10.31
CA CYS A 200 6.87 -43.39 -11.13
C CYS A 200 8.23 -43.33 -10.40
N GLY A 201 8.28 -42.82 -9.18
CA GLY A 201 9.49 -42.74 -8.38
C GLY A 201 10.51 -41.69 -8.82
N LYS A 202 10.29 -40.96 -9.93
CA LYS A 202 11.18 -39.90 -10.42
C LYS A 202 10.87 -38.59 -9.75
N TYR A 203 11.89 -37.74 -9.59
CA TYR A 203 11.70 -36.38 -9.15
C TYR A 203 11.11 -35.50 -10.26
N THR A 204 10.05 -34.78 -9.96
CA THR A 204 9.37 -33.88 -10.89
C THR A 204 9.40 -32.44 -10.36
N PRO A 205 9.83 -31.46 -11.17
CA PRO A 205 9.86 -30.06 -10.73
C PRO A 205 8.46 -29.46 -10.66
N LEU A 206 8.23 -28.63 -9.64
CA LEU A 206 6.97 -27.95 -9.36
C LEU A 206 7.03 -26.54 -9.95
N ILE A 207 6.57 -26.40 -11.19
CA ILE A 207 6.68 -25.15 -11.94
C ILE A 207 5.36 -24.40 -11.87
N GLY A 208 5.39 -23.23 -11.22
CA GLY A 208 4.23 -22.34 -11.09
C GLY A 208 4.05 -21.40 -12.27
N ASN A 209 5.12 -21.09 -12.99
CA ASN A 209 5.10 -20.23 -14.15
C ASN A 209 6.16 -20.70 -15.17
N TRP A 210 5.76 -20.88 -16.42
CA TRP A 210 6.67 -21.27 -17.49
C TRP A 210 7.32 -20.08 -18.19
N TRP A 211 6.80 -18.87 -18.02
CA TRP A 211 7.31 -17.68 -18.68
C TRP A 211 8.64 -17.21 -18.10
N LEU A 212 9.56 -16.87 -18.98
CA LEU A 212 10.83 -16.19 -18.69
C LEU A 212 10.77 -14.72 -19.10
N ALA A 213 10.14 -14.41 -20.24
CA ALA A 213 9.96 -13.04 -20.70
C ALA A 213 8.68 -12.87 -21.53
N LYS A 214 7.86 -11.89 -21.13
CA LYS A 214 6.79 -11.28 -21.90
C LYS A 214 6.98 -9.77 -21.82
N VAL A 215 7.69 -9.20 -22.77
CA VAL A 215 8.10 -7.78 -22.75
C VAL A 215 7.41 -7.03 -23.87
N SER A 216 6.54 -6.09 -23.53
CA SER A 216 5.84 -5.21 -24.46
C SER A 216 6.16 -3.73 -24.15
N LYS A 217 5.71 -2.81 -25.01
CA LYS A 217 5.87 -1.36 -24.78
C LYS A 217 4.49 -0.73 -24.58
N GLY A 218 4.32 -0.01 -23.45
CA GLY A 218 3.16 0.84 -23.22
C GLY A 218 1.94 0.16 -22.56
N SER A 219 2.02 -1.10 -22.11
CA SER A 219 1.00 -1.76 -21.29
C SER A 219 1.47 -1.88 -19.84
N SER A 220 0.61 -1.56 -18.87
CA SER A 220 0.80 -2.03 -17.49
C SER A 220 0.55 -3.54 -17.42
N GLU A 221 1.16 -4.23 -16.45
CA GLU A 221 0.89 -5.68 -16.23
C GLU A 221 -0.62 -5.98 -16.12
N GLU A 222 -1.40 -5.05 -15.58
CA GLU A 222 -2.86 -5.14 -15.41
C GLU A 222 -3.62 -5.10 -16.73
N ALA A 223 -3.22 -4.23 -17.67
CA ALA A 223 -3.82 -4.18 -19.01
C ALA A 223 -3.48 -5.42 -19.84
N GLU A 224 -2.42 -6.15 -19.50
CA GLU A 224 -2.05 -7.40 -20.18
C GLU A 224 -2.95 -8.57 -19.76
N GLU A 225 -3.38 -8.65 -18.51
CA GLU A 225 -4.24 -9.76 -18.01
C GLU A 225 -5.69 -9.63 -18.48
N GLU A 226 -6.24 -8.43 -18.58
CA GLU A 226 -7.64 -8.20 -19.02
C GLU A 226 -7.84 -8.33 -20.54
N GLU A 227 -6.82 -7.95 -21.33
CA GLU A 227 -6.88 -8.02 -22.80
C GLU A 227 -6.20 -9.28 -23.37
N GLU A 228 -5.72 -10.20 -22.53
CA GLU A 228 -5.00 -11.40 -22.98
C GLU A 228 -5.87 -12.29 -23.88
N GLY A 229 -5.42 -12.46 -25.10
CA GLY A 229 -6.09 -13.31 -26.08
C GLY A 229 -7.07 -12.61 -27.02
N ALA A 230 -7.37 -11.32 -26.84
CA ALA A 230 -8.28 -10.58 -27.73
C ALA A 230 -7.56 -9.91 -28.89
N LYS A 231 -6.39 -9.31 -28.69
CA LYS A 231 -5.66 -8.52 -29.70
C LYS A 231 -4.21 -8.97 -29.87
N LYS A 232 -3.65 -8.75 -31.06
CA LYS A 232 -2.22 -8.90 -31.31
C LYS A 232 -1.49 -7.71 -30.66
N LYS A 233 -0.36 -8.02 -30.01
CA LYS A 233 0.55 -7.02 -29.40
C LYS A 233 1.96 -7.19 -29.96
N ILE A 234 2.76 -6.12 -29.90
CA ILE A 234 4.17 -6.14 -30.28
C ILE A 234 5.01 -6.40 -29.02
N PHE A 235 5.75 -7.49 -29.04
CA PHE A 235 6.66 -7.87 -27.96
C PHE A 235 8.12 -7.67 -28.40
N SER A 236 8.92 -7.03 -27.56
CA SER A 236 10.36 -6.94 -27.72
C SER A 236 11.09 -8.20 -27.23
N ARG A 237 10.44 -9.01 -26.37
CA ARG A 237 10.94 -10.31 -25.94
C ARG A 237 9.80 -11.25 -25.59
N LEU A 238 9.86 -12.46 -26.16
CA LEU A 238 8.99 -13.59 -25.82
C LEU A 238 9.84 -14.84 -25.61
N ALA A 239 9.90 -15.33 -24.37
CA ALA A 239 10.62 -16.54 -24.02
C ALA A 239 9.93 -17.30 -22.87
N TRP A 240 9.98 -18.61 -22.92
CA TRP A 240 9.45 -19.49 -21.87
C TRP A 240 10.23 -20.80 -21.76
N MET A 241 10.03 -21.50 -20.66
CA MET A 241 10.51 -22.86 -20.46
C MET A 241 9.54 -23.87 -21.05
N ASP A 242 10.04 -24.98 -21.53
CA ASP A 242 9.26 -26.18 -21.88
C ASP A 242 9.92 -27.41 -21.28
N TRP A 243 9.22 -28.54 -21.30
CA TRP A 243 9.70 -29.82 -20.79
C TRP A 243 9.80 -30.81 -21.94
N GLU A 244 11.02 -31.21 -22.27
CA GLU A 244 11.29 -32.16 -23.38
C GLU A 244 12.33 -33.18 -22.92
N ASN A 245 12.09 -34.45 -23.19
CA ASN A 245 13.00 -35.56 -22.88
C ASN A 245 13.49 -35.62 -21.41
N GLY A 246 12.63 -35.20 -20.47
CA GLY A 246 12.95 -35.25 -19.06
C GLY A 246 13.79 -34.07 -18.53
N ALA A 247 13.93 -32.99 -19.31
CA ALA A 247 14.69 -31.80 -18.98
C ALA A 247 13.98 -30.51 -19.40
N ILE A 248 14.40 -29.40 -18.83
CA ILE A 248 13.97 -28.06 -19.23
C ILE A 248 14.59 -27.69 -20.57
N LYS A 249 13.77 -27.20 -21.48
CA LYS A 249 14.15 -26.58 -22.73
C LYS A 249 13.72 -25.12 -22.72
N ILE A 250 14.56 -24.25 -23.24
CA ILE A 250 14.22 -22.82 -23.40
C ILE A 250 13.73 -22.58 -24.82
N VAL A 251 12.55 -21.99 -24.93
CA VAL A 251 11.98 -21.47 -26.17
C VAL A 251 12.11 -19.96 -26.17
N ASP A 252 12.92 -19.41 -27.03
CA ASP A 252 13.16 -17.98 -27.19
C ASP A 252 12.81 -17.56 -28.62
N LEU A 253 11.58 -17.05 -28.80
CA LEU A 253 11.03 -16.74 -30.10
C LEU A 253 11.84 -15.67 -30.85
N ASN A 254 12.41 -14.70 -30.14
CA ASN A 254 13.19 -13.66 -30.77
C ASN A 254 14.46 -14.23 -31.40
N LYS A 255 15.11 -15.19 -30.74
CA LYS A 255 16.27 -15.90 -31.28
C LYS A 255 15.90 -16.83 -32.42
N GLU A 256 14.83 -17.64 -32.26
CA GLU A 256 14.38 -18.58 -33.26
C GLU A 256 13.97 -17.88 -34.56
N LEU A 257 13.23 -16.78 -34.45
CA LEU A 257 12.75 -16.02 -35.62
C LEU A 257 13.74 -14.96 -36.12
N LYS A 258 14.85 -14.76 -35.38
CA LYS A 258 15.84 -13.71 -35.65
C LYS A 258 15.22 -12.31 -35.79
N ARG A 259 14.30 -11.95 -34.89
CA ARG A 259 13.56 -10.69 -34.87
C ARG A 259 13.70 -9.99 -33.53
N SER A 260 13.96 -8.67 -33.56
CA SER A 260 14.00 -7.84 -32.36
C SER A 260 12.61 -7.51 -31.80
N GLN A 261 11.57 -7.60 -32.62
CA GLN A 261 10.18 -7.42 -32.23
C GLN A 261 9.31 -8.49 -32.88
N ILE A 262 8.33 -8.99 -32.13
CA ILE A 262 7.41 -10.02 -32.58
C ILE A 262 5.98 -9.54 -32.36
N GLU A 263 5.18 -9.50 -33.41
CA GLU A 263 3.73 -9.33 -33.31
C GLU A 263 3.11 -10.69 -33.01
N ALA A 264 2.49 -10.82 -31.85
CA ALA A 264 1.93 -12.07 -31.37
C ALA A 264 0.61 -11.86 -30.64
N LYS A 265 -0.21 -12.91 -30.63
CA LYS A 265 -1.35 -13.05 -29.74
C LYS A 265 -0.96 -14.03 -28.64
N VAL A 266 -0.88 -13.54 -27.40
CA VAL A 266 -0.54 -14.36 -26.22
C VAL A 266 -1.82 -14.64 -25.44
N ASN A 267 -2.04 -15.89 -25.07
CA ASN A 267 -3.13 -16.29 -24.16
C ASN A 267 -2.56 -17.19 -23.06
N SER A 268 -2.21 -16.58 -21.93
CA SER A 268 -1.64 -17.31 -20.78
C SER A 268 -2.67 -18.24 -20.12
N LYS A 269 -3.96 -17.89 -20.15
CA LYS A 269 -5.04 -18.73 -19.58
C LYS A 269 -5.23 -20.02 -20.37
N GLN A 270 -5.19 -19.94 -21.70
CA GLN A 270 -5.31 -21.11 -22.58
C GLN A 270 -3.96 -21.78 -22.86
N GLY A 271 -2.84 -21.15 -22.55
CA GLY A 271 -1.50 -21.69 -22.70
C GLY A 271 -0.99 -21.75 -24.15
N TYR A 272 -1.10 -20.64 -24.89
CA TYR A 272 -0.52 -20.55 -26.24
C TYR A 272 -0.02 -19.16 -26.63
N VAL A 273 0.90 -19.16 -27.58
CA VAL A 273 1.37 -17.99 -28.33
C VAL A 273 1.09 -18.22 -29.80
N GLU A 274 0.41 -17.27 -30.45
CA GLU A 274 0.14 -17.34 -31.90
C GLU A 274 0.95 -16.25 -32.61
N VAL A 275 1.82 -16.69 -33.53
CA VAL A 275 2.67 -15.83 -34.38
C VAL A 275 2.47 -16.23 -35.82
N ASN A 276 2.14 -15.28 -36.73
CA ASN A 276 1.90 -15.53 -38.15
C ASN A 276 0.88 -16.65 -38.41
N GLY A 277 -0.17 -16.75 -37.59
CA GLY A 277 -1.19 -17.82 -37.68
C GLY A 277 -0.77 -19.19 -37.11
N THR A 278 0.48 -19.34 -36.69
CA THR A 278 0.95 -20.59 -36.06
C THR A 278 0.84 -20.49 -34.54
N LYS A 279 0.11 -21.44 -33.94
CA LYS A 279 -0.01 -21.55 -32.48
C LYS A 279 1.12 -22.41 -31.92
N ARG A 280 1.78 -21.89 -30.88
CA ARG A 280 2.78 -22.60 -30.09
C ARG A 280 2.26 -22.75 -28.67
N THR A 281 2.31 -23.93 -28.11
CA THR A 281 1.84 -24.23 -26.77
C THR A 281 2.82 -23.73 -25.72
N VAL A 282 2.29 -23.08 -24.68
CA VAL A 282 2.98 -22.81 -23.42
C VAL A 282 2.33 -23.67 -22.36
N ARG A 283 3.10 -24.48 -21.66
CA ARG A 283 2.54 -25.43 -20.68
C ARG A 283 1.80 -24.73 -19.57
N LYS A 284 0.76 -25.39 -19.06
CA LYS A 284 0.12 -24.98 -17.80
C LYS A 284 1.03 -25.30 -16.63
N PRO A 285 0.92 -24.55 -15.52
CA PRO A 285 1.65 -24.86 -14.30
C PRO A 285 1.56 -26.34 -13.91
N SER A 286 2.69 -26.93 -13.49
CA SER A 286 2.69 -28.32 -12.99
C SER A 286 2.20 -28.41 -11.54
N ILE A 287 2.00 -27.26 -10.90
CA ILE A 287 1.46 -27.17 -9.54
C ILE A 287 0.33 -26.16 -9.45
N TYR A 288 -0.76 -26.55 -8.77
CA TYR A 288 -1.92 -25.71 -8.47
C TYR A 288 -2.21 -25.76 -6.97
N ALA A 289 -1.61 -24.84 -6.22
CA ALA A 289 -1.66 -24.87 -4.76
C ALA A 289 -3.07 -24.73 -4.17
N LYS A 290 -3.93 -23.85 -4.74
CA LYS A 290 -5.33 -23.70 -4.29
C LYS A 290 -6.17 -24.96 -4.46
N GLY A 291 -5.83 -25.82 -5.45
CA GLY A 291 -6.50 -27.09 -5.72
C GLY A 291 -5.79 -28.28 -5.09
N GLU A 292 -4.74 -28.08 -4.32
CA GLU A 292 -3.92 -29.12 -3.69
C GLU A 292 -3.52 -30.22 -4.69
N THR A 293 -3.06 -29.79 -5.88
CA THR A 293 -2.74 -30.70 -6.99
C THR A 293 -1.39 -30.33 -7.60
N ALA A 294 -0.57 -31.34 -7.85
CA ALA A 294 0.60 -31.25 -8.73
C ALA A 294 0.52 -32.35 -9.81
N THR A 295 1.15 -32.13 -10.95
CA THR A 295 1.20 -33.09 -12.06
C THR A 295 2.65 -33.52 -12.30
N CYS A 296 2.91 -34.81 -12.30
CA CYS A 296 4.24 -35.33 -12.64
C CYS A 296 4.55 -35.07 -14.11
N LEU A 297 5.63 -34.37 -14.41
CA LEU A 297 6.05 -34.08 -15.78
C LEU A 297 6.62 -35.30 -16.51
N HIS A 298 6.97 -36.39 -15.80
CA HIS A 298 7.45 -37.64 -16.39
C HIS A 298 6.35 -38.60 -16.77
N CYS A 299 5.36 -38.85 -15.90
CA CYS A 299 4.33 -39.84 -16.12
C CYS A 299 2.92 -39.27 -16.32
N GLY A 300 2.74 -37.94 -16.17
CA GLY A 300 1.46 -37.26 -16.33
C GLY A 300 0.46 -37.46 -15.19
N ASN A 301 0.76 -38.30 -14.19
CA ASN A 301 -0.16 -38.56 -13.08
C ASN A 301 -0.25 -37.42 -12.11
N GLN A 302 -1.45 -37.24 -11.51
CA GLN A 302 -1.68 -36.27 -10.46
C GLN A 302 -1.08 -36.72 -9.13
N ILE A 303 -0.55 -35.78 -8.38
CA ILE A 303 0.03 -35.93 -7.05
C ILE A 303 -0.83 -35.09 -6.10
N ARG A 304 -1.59 -35.77 -5.20
CA ARG A 304 -2.53 -35.05 -4.32
C ARG A 304 -2.32 -35.38 -2.85
N TYR A 305 -2.93 -36.38 -2.30
CA TYR A 305 -2.98 -36.63 -0.86
C TYR A 305 -2.09 -37.78 -0.41
N ILE A 306 -1.61 -37.69 0.83
CA ILE A 306 -0.93 -38.77 1.54
C ILE A 306 -1.63 -39.04 2.86
N SER A 307 -1.89 -40.28 3.21
CA SER A 307 -2.36 -40.67 4.53
C SER A 307 -1.23 -40.55 5.54
N LEU A 308 -1.43 -39.79 6.59
CA LEU A 308 -0.43 -39.60 7.66
C LEU A 308 -0.23 -40.87 8.49
N LYS A 309 -1.21 -41.79 8.50
CA LYS A 309 -1.15 -43.02 9.21
C LYS A 309 -0.44 -44.14 8.44
N THR A 310 -0.76 -44.28 7.14
CA THR A 310 -0.28 -45.42 6.33
C THR A 310 0.83 -45.03 5.36
N GLY A 311 1.07 -43.75 5.14
CA GLY A 311 2.00 -43.28 4.10
C GLY A 311 1.52 -43.50 2.67
N LYS A 312 0.30 -44.01 2.45
CA LYS A 312 -0.22 -44.29 1.10
C LYS A 312 -0.69 -43.04 0.41
N HIS A 313 -0.33 -42.89 -0.85
CA HIS A 313 -0.78 -41.81 -1.74
C HIS A 313 -2.19 -42.11 -2.30
N SER A 314 -3.02 -41.04 -2.43
CA SER A 314 -4.34 -41.12 -3.06
C SER A 314 -4.62 -39.83 -3.86
N ILE A 315 -5.44 -39.97 -4.92
CA ILE A 315 -5.92 -38.84 -5.74
C ILE A 315 -7.15 -38.18 -5.09
N GLU A 316 -8.03 -39.00 -4.52
CA GLU A 316 -9.19 -38.51 -3.76
C GLU A 316 -8.86 -38.35 -2.28
N LYS A 317 -9.45 -37.38 -1.62
CA LYS A 317 -9.26 -37.15 -0.18
C LYS A 317 -10.04 -38.21 0.60
N PRO A 318 -9.39 -39.16 1.28
CA PRO A 318 -10.06 -40.18 2.10
C PRO A 318 -10.88 -39.53 3.22
N LYS A 319 -12.13 -39.96 3.39
CA LYS A 319 -13.05 -39.39 4.39
C LYS A 319 -12.77 -39.91 5.82
N SER A 320 -12.07 -41.04 5.97
CA SER A 320 -11.88 -41.73 7.26
C SER A 320 -10.47 -41.66 7.83
N GLU A 321 -9.54 -41.04 7.12
CA GLU A 321 -8.13 -40.95 7.53
C GLU A 321 -7.64 -39.50 7.58
N GLU A 322 -6.74 -39.23 8.51
CA GLU A 322 -6.02 -37.95 8.52
C GLU A 322 -5.05 -37.90 7.33
N THR A 323 -5.27 -36.95 6.46
CA THR A 323 -4.52 -36.79 5.21
C THR A 323 -3.97 -35.38 5.08
N GLU A 324 -2.83 -35.29 4.43
CA GLU A 324 -2.21 -34.02 4.04
C GLU A 324 -1.95 -33.99 2.53
N TRP A 325 -1.83 -32.81 1.94
CA TRP A 325 -1.36 -32.69 0.56
C TRP A 325 0.10 -33.17 0.47
N TYR A 326 0.36 -34.14 -0.43
CA TYR A 326 1.66 -34.81 -0.56
C TYR A 326 2.82 -33.83 -0.72
N VAL A 327 2.68 -32.80 -1.57
CA VAL A 327 3.72 -31.78 -1.78
C VAL A 327 4.05 -31.05 -0.48
N LYS A 328 3.04 -30.69 0.28
CA LYS A 328 3.22 -30.02 1.57
C LYS A 328 3.90 -30.90 2.58
N HIS A 329 3.49 -32.16 2.66
CA HIS A 329 4.12 -33.18 3.50
C HIS A 329 5.59 -33.40 3.14
N ALA A 330 5.90 -33.53 1.84
CA ALA A 330 7.26 -33.71 1.35
C ALA A 330 8.18 -32.53 1.68
N LEU A 331 7.69 -31.30 1.58
CA LEU A 331 8.45 -30.10 1.96
C LEU A 331 8.69 -30.01 3.48
N LYS A 332 7.72 -30.40 4.29
CA LYS A 332 7.91 -30.50 5.75
C LYS A 332 8.99 -31.52 6.09
N GLN A 333 9.00 -32.68 5.42
CA GLN A 333 10.05 -33.68 5.61
C GLN A 333 11.42 -33.16 5.20
N TRP A 334 11.54 -32.48 4.05
CA TRP A 334 12.80 -31.82 3.67
C TRP A 334 13.32 -30.89 4.77
N ASN A 335 12.46 -30.03 5.28
CA ASN A 335 12.83 -29.06 6.29
C ASN A 335 13.25 -29.69 7.63
N GLN A 336 12.69 -30.85 7.97
CA GLN A 336 13.12 -31.62 9.14
C GLN A 336 14.47 -32.30 8.89
N LEU A 337 14.63 -32.97 7.75
CA LEU A 337 15.88 -33.64 7.38
C LEU A 337 17.04 -32.65 7.19
N LEU A 338 16.76 -31.43 6.72
CA LEU A 338 17.76 -30.39 6.63
C LEU A 338 18.33 -30.02 8.01
N GLU A 339 17.48 -29.90 9.03
CA GLU A 339 17.96 -29.66 10.38
C GLU A 339 18.75 -30.87 10.94
N ASP A 340 18.29 -32.09 10.68
CA ASP A 340 18.99 -33.30 11.10
C ASP A 340 20.38 -33.41 10.41
N TYR A 341 20.48 -33.01 9.13
CA TYR A 341 21.76 -32.95 8.42
C TYR A 341 22.69 -31.89 9.01
N LEU A 342 22.21 -30.69 9.23
CA LEU A 342 22.99 -29.60 9.81
C LEU A 342 23.46 -29.93 11.24
N ASN A 343 22.65 -30.67 12.01
CA ASN A 343 23.00 -31.17 13.35
C ASN A 343 23.90 -32.43 13.32
N GLY A 344 24.27 -32.93 12.15
CA GLY A 344 25.15 -34.09 12.02
C GLY A 344 24.50 -35.45 12.26
N LYS A 345 23.17 -35.53 12.33
CA LYS A 345 22.44 -36.78 12.58
C LYS A 345 22.33 -37.68 11.34
N ILE A 346 22.37 -37.07 10.16
CA ILE A 346 22.33 -37.76 8.88
C ILE A 346 23.40 -37.24 7.94
N ASP A 347 23.77 -38.00 6.92
CA ASP A 347 24.67 -37.59 5.85
C ASP A 347 23.92 -36.87 4.70
N LEU A 348 24.69 -36.34 3.74
CA LEU A 348 24.14 -35.64 2.58
C LEU A 348 23.34 -36.58 1.68
N GLU A 349 23.79 -37.81 1.49
CA GLU A 349 23.13 -38.77 0.63
C GLU A 349 21.70 -39.02 1.11
N LYS A 350 21.50 -39.23 2.41
CA LYS A 350 20.19 -39.44 3.00
C LYS A 350 19.30 -38.19 2.90
N LEU A 351 19.86 -37.01 3.07
CA LEU A 351 19.12 -35.75 2.86
C LEU A 351 18.64 -35.64 1.40
N LEU A 352 19.48 -35.95 0.42
CA LEU A 352 19.14 -35.85 -0.99
C LEU A 352 18.12 -36.89 -1.45
N GLN A 353 17.89 -37.96 -0.67
CA GLN A 353 16.81 -38.92 -0.89
C GLN A 353 15.46 -38.48 -0.34
N SER A 354 15.38 -37.32 0.30
CA SER A 354 14.14 -36.71 0.77
C SER A 354 13.06 -36.70 -0.32
N PRO A 355 11.77 -36.85 0.03
CA PRO A 355 10.70 -36.79 -0.95
C PRO A 355 10.52 -35.43 -1.65
N ALA A 356 11.11 -34.36 -1.09
CA ALA A 356 11.24 -33.06 -1.75
C ALA A 356 12.68 -32.54 -1.62
N ARG A 357 13.11 -31.71 -2.57
CA ARG A 357 14.40 -30.99 -2.51
C ARG A 357 14.38 -29.80 -3.48
N PRO A 358 15.21 -28.76 -3.25
CA PRO A 358 15.33 -27.64 -4.18
C PRO A 358 16.03 -28.09 -5.47
N THR A 359 15.65 -27.49 -6.60
CA THR A 359 16.29 -27.69 -7.90
C THR A 359 16.33 -26.41 -8.71
N LEU A 360 17.19 -26.37 -9.74
CA LEU A 360 17.34 -25.23 -10.63
C LEU A 360 16.69 -25.52 -11.98
N LEU A 361 16.01 -24.53 -12.58
CA LEU A 361 15.31 -24.62 -13.85
C LEU A 361 16.08 -23.92 -14.97
N ALA A 362 16.45 -22.67 -14.75
CA ALA A 362 17.04 -21.83 -15.79
C ALA A 362 18.08 -20.87 -15.21
N LYS A 363 18.96 -20.41 -16.08
CA LYS A 363 19.97 -19.37 -15.84
C LYS A 363 19.64 -18.14 -16.67
N VAL A 364 19.70 -16.97 -16.04
CA VAL A 364 19.55 -15.66 -16.66
C VAL A 364 20.91 -15.02 -16.75
N LYS A 365 21.43 -14.84 -17.95
CA LYS A 365 22.72 -14.19 -18.23
C LYS A 365 22.49 -12.79 -18.80
N VAL A 366 23.38 -11.87 -18.48
CA VAL A 366 23.41 -10.52 -19.08
C VAL A 366 24.56 -10.48 -20.08
N ARG A 367 24.25 -10.34 -21.36
CA ARG A 367 25.22 -10.22 -22.45
C ARG A 367 24.80 -9.15 -23.43
N GLU A 368 25.74 -8.30 -23.83
CA GLU A 368 25.54 -7.26 -24.86
C GLU A 368 24.32 -6.38 -24.65
N GLY A 369 23.97 -6.08 -23.37
CA GLY A 369 22.83 -5.23 -23.03
C GLY A 369 21.46 -5.92 -23.16
N ASP A 370 21.43 -7.26 -23.22
CA ASP A 370 20.17 -8.04 -23.25
C ASP A 370 20.25 -9.26 -22.32
N LEU A 371 19.10 -9.86 -22.03
CA LEU A 371 19.00 -11.09 -21.25
C LEU A 371 19.06 -12.32 -22.15
N GLN A 372 19.87 -13.28 -21.73
CA GLN A 372 19.94 -14.61 -22.35
C GLN A 372 19.48 -15.65 -21.35
N PHE A 373 18.64 -16.55 -21.81
CA PHE A 373 18.09 -17.64 -20.99
C PHE A 373 18.70 -18.98 -21.45
N GLU A 374 19.19 -19.75 -20.48
CA GLU A 374 19.72 -21.08 -20.69
C GLU A 374 19.09 -22.05 -19.67
N PRO A 375 18.91 -23.34 -20.00
CA PRO A 375 18.47 -24.30 -19.01
C PRO A 375 19.57 -24.49 -17.94
N ALA A 376 19.16 -24.70 -16.70
CA ALA A 376 20.10 -25.11 -15.66
C ALA A 376 20.53 -26.57 -15.88
N THR A 377 21.76 -26.88 -15.54
CA THR A 377 22.36 -28.21 -15.68
C THR A 377 22.37 -28.95 -14.35
N LYS A 378 22.64 -30.23 -14.37
CA LYS A 378 22.87 -31.04 -13.17
C LYS A 378 24.04 -30.48 -12.33
N GLN A 379 25.08 -30.01 -12.99
CA GLN A 379 26.24 -29.37 -12.33
C GLN A 379 25.86 -28.10 -11.59
N ASP A 380 24.92 -27.31 -12.13
CA ASP A 380 24.41 -26.13 -11.43
C ASP A 380 23.67 -26.52 -10.13
N ALA A 381 22.90 -27.61 -10.14
CA ALA A 381 22.22 -28.11 -8.94
C ALA A 381 23.23 -28.67 -7.90
N GLU A 382 24.31 -29.32 -8.35
CA GLU A 382 25.39 -29.83 -7.46
C GLU A 382 26.06 -28.70 -6.67
N LYS A 383 26.11 -27.48 -7.20
CA LYS A 383 26.60 -26.31 -6.47
C LYS A 383 25.77 -25.97 -5.21
N LEU A 384 24.47 -26.29 -5.22
CA LEU A 384 23.65 -26.14 -4.02
C LEU A 384 24.09 -27.10 -2.91
N TRP A 385 24.47 -28.32 -3.28
CA TRP A 385 24.93 -29.34 -2.34
C TRP A 385 26.32 -29.02 -1.78
N LYS A 386 27.24 -28.52 -2.60
CA LYS A 386 28.52 -28.01 -2.13
C LYS A 386 28.36 -26.85 -1.14
N ALA A 387 27.44 -25.94 -1.41
CA ALA A 387 27.11 -24.88 -0.46
C ALA A 387 26.57 -25.44 0.86
N LEU A 388 25.76 -26.48 0.79
CA LEU A 388 25.16 -27.12 1.96
C LEU A 388 26.24 -27.81 2.84
N GLU A 389 27.26 -28.48 2.24
CA GLU A 389 28.38 -29.04 2.96
C GLU A 389 29.20 -27.96 3.69
N LYS A 390 29.43 -26.81 3.05
CA LYS A 390 30.10 -25.65 3.66
C LYS A 390 29.28 -25.08 4.83
N LEU A 391 27.97 -24.99 4.68
CA LEU A 391 27.06 -24.52 5.74
C LEU A 391 27.07 -25.45 6.96
N ARG A 392 27.15 -26.77 6.76
CA ARG A 392 27.28 -27.74 7.87
C ARG A 392 28.49 -27.46 8.75
N ASN A 393 29.61 -27.06 8.16
CA ASN A 393 30.83 -26.70 8.90
C ASN A 393 30.69 -25.40 9.70
N LEU A 394 29.74 -24.55 9.32
CA LEU A 394 29.43 -23.28 9.99
C LEU A 394 28.22 -23.39 10.95
N TRP A 395 27.60 -24.57 11.03
CA TRP A 395 26.42 -24.75 11.87
C TRP A 395 26.74 -24.53 13.34
N GLY A 396 25.90 -23.75 14.03
CA GLY A 396 26.14 -23.31 15.40
C GLY A 396 26.86 -21.96 15.52
N ASP A 397 27.36 -21.39 14.41
CA ASP A 397 27.90 -20.04 14.37
C ASP A 397 26.79 -19.01 14.66
N ALA A 398 27.07 -17.98 15.43
CA ALA A 398 26.15 -16.90 15.78
C ALA A 398 25.58 -16.16 14.54
N ASP A 399 26.23 -16.26 13.40
CA ASP A 399 25.80 -15.67 12.14
C ASP A 399 24.64 -16.41 11.45
N PHE A 400 24.26 -17.59 11.93
CA PHE A 400 23.10 -18.31 11.42
C PHE A 400 21.79 -17.75 12.00
N PRO A 401 20.80 -17.37 11.16
CA PRO A 401 19.48 -16.91 11.64
C PRO A 401 18.60 -18.11 12.01
N THR A 402 18.83 -18.68 13.18
CA THR A 402 18.09 -19.83 13.72
C THR A 402 16.81 -19.46 14.43
N GLU A 403 16.48 -18.19 14.50
CA GLU A 403 15.24 -17.68 15.09
C GLU A 403 14.02 -18.24 14.36
N GLU A 404 12.94 -18.43 15.12
CA GLU A 404 11.68 -19.00 14.61
C GLU A 404 10.78 -17.95 13.96
N LEU A 405 10.09 -18.36 12.89
CA LEU A 405 8.94 -17.63 12.38
C LEU A 405 7.71 -17.99 13.21
N TRP A 406 6.81 -17.04 13.41
CA TRP A 406 5.67 -17.19 14.30
C TRP A 406 4.47 -17.86 13.61
N LYS A 407 4.09 -19.07 14.07
CA LYS A 407 3.02 -19.89 13.47
C LYS A 407 1.62 -19.26 13.57
N TYR A 408 1.40 -18.43 14.59
CA TYR A 408 0.10 -17.83 14.85
C TYR A 408 -0.37 -16.86 13.75
N THR A 409 0.54 -16.35 12.98
CA THR A 409 0.26 -15.48 11.82
C THR A 409 0.23 -16.27 10.50
N ALA A 410 0.31 -17.60 10.56
CA ALA A 410 0.35 -18.46 9.38
C ALA A 410 -1.03 -18.94 8.91
N SER A 411 -2.06 -18.88 9.76
CA SER A 411 -3.41 -19.36 9.44
C SER A 411 -4.28 -18.30 8.75
N GLY A 412 -5.21 -18.74 7.92
CA GLY A 412 -6.21 -17.85 7.32
C GLY A 412 -5.68 -16.82 6.30
N GLY A 413 -4.55 -17.13 5.61
CA GLY A 413 -3.90 -16.15 4.72
C GLY A 413 -2.97 -15.18 5.44
N GLY A 414 -2.55 -15.51 6.65
CA GLY A 414 -1.69 -14.69 7.51
C GLY A 414 -0.32 -14.39 6.91
N ALA A 415 0.35 -13.40 7.47
CA ALA A 415 1.59 -12.81 6.96
C ALA A 415 2.73 -13.81 6.74
N LEU A 416 2.80 -14.90 7.51
CA LEU A 416 3.85 -15.91 7.41
C LEU A 416 3.30 -17.27 6.96
N SER A 417 2.47 -17.30 5.93
CA SER A 417 1.83 -18.53 5.42
C SER A 417 2.83 -19.61 4.99
N ILE A 418 4.05 -19.25 4.65
CA ILE A 418 5.16 -20.15 4.32
C ILE A 418 5.49 -21.11 5.48
N TRP A 419 5.20 -20.72 6.72
CA TRP A 419 5.40 -21.54 7.91
C TRP A 419 4.65 -22.88 7.81
N THR A 420 3.45 -22.88 7.21
CA THR A 420 2.60 -24.09 7.07
C THR A 420 3.23 -25.17 6.20
N TRP A 421 4.28 -24.85 5.45
CA TRP A 421 5.05 -25.72 4.58
C TRP A 421 6.33 -26.27 5.24
N GLY A 422 6.53 -25.98 6.54
CA GLY A 422 7.71 -26.42 7.30
C GLY A 422 8.86 -25.40 7.34
N PHE A 423 8.71 -24.24 6.70
CA PHE A 423 9.71 -23.15 6.75
C PHE A 423 9.47 -22.29 7.98
N ASN A 424 9.81 -22.86 9.13
CA ASN A 424 9.50 -22.30 10.44
C ASN A 424 10.67 -21.55 11.10
N LYS A 425 11.80 -21.41 10.43
CA LYS A 425 12.99 -20.66 10.88
C LYS A 425 13.51 -19.78 9.76
N PHE A 426 14.13 -18.64 10.10
CA PHE A 426 14.58 -17.67 9.09
C PHE A 426 15.61 -18.24 8.13
N PHE A 427 16.56 -19.08 8.57
CA PHE A 427 17.53 -19.69 7.66
C PHE A 427 16.90 -20.58 6.57
N LYS A 428 15.73 -21.15 6.83
CA LYS A 428 15.00 -21.99 5.87
C LYS A 428 14.36 -21.19 4.72
N LEU A 429 14.31 -19.86 4.82
CA LEU A 429 13.83 -18.99 3.74
C LEU A 429 14.82 -18.84 2.59
N PHE A 430 15.96 -19.46 2.70
CA PHE A 430 17.07 -19.39 1.74
C PHE A 430 17.45 -20.78 1.25
N ASN A 431 17.83 -20.88 -0.01
CA ASN A 431 18.53 -22.08 -0.47
C ASN A 431 19.98 -22.09 0.11
N PRO A 432 20.68 -23.23 0.07
CA PRO A 432 22.02 -23.30 0.68
C PRO A 432 23.01 -22.26 0.19
N ARG A 433 22.98 -21.93 -1.10
CA ARG A 433 23.92 -20.97 -1.70
C ARG A 433 23.58 -19.53 -1.27
N GLN A 434 22.33 -19.15 -1.24
CA GLN A 434 21.86 -17.85 -0.74
C GLN A 434 22.24 -17.66 0.73
N LEU A 435 22.00 -18.68 1.56
CA LEU A 435 22.31 -18.62 2.98
C LEU A 435 23.82 -18.48 3.24
N LEU A 436 24.65 -19.22 2.53
CA LEU A 436 26.11 -19.11 2.63
C LEU A 436 26.59 -17.72 2.22
N THR A 437 26.05 -17.17 1.13
CA THR A 437 26.39 -15.83 0.65
C THR A 437 26.04 -14.76 1.68
N LEU A 438 24.85 -14.81 2.28
CA LEU A 438 24.44 -13.87 3.32
C LEU A 438 25.30 -13.99 4.57
N ASN A 439 25.66 -15.19 4.98
CA ASN A 439 26.55 -15.41 6.11
C ASN A 439 27.94 -14.77 5.88
N LYS A 440 28.49 -14.90 4.66
CA LYS A 440 29.75 -14.24 4.27
C LYS A 440 29.59 -12.72 4.24
N LEU A 441 28.51 -12.20 3.70
CA LEU A 441 28.23 -10.76 3.66
C LEU A 441 28.13 -10.16 5.07
N VAL A 442 27.46 -10.82 6.02
CA VAL A 442 27.41 -10.39 7.42
C VAL A 442 28.82 -10.25 8.01
N LYS A 443 29.68 -11.24 7.78
CA LYS A 443 31.07 -11.21 8.26
C LYS A 443 31.87 -10.08 7.63
N LEU A 444 31.72 -9.85 6.33
CA LEU A 444 32.41 -8.76 5.62
C LEU A 444 31.93 -7.38 6.08
N VAL A 445 30.61 -7.17 6.33
CA VAL A 445 30.11 -5.90 6.87
C VAL A 445 30.70 -5.63 8.24
N ARG A 446 30.78 -6.63 9.11
CA ARG A 446 31.39 -6.50 10.46
C ARG A 446 32.88 -6.21 10.37
N GLU A 447 33.61 -6.89 9.47
CA GLU A 447 35.04 -6.65 9.24
C GLU A 447 35.26 -5.23 8.69
N ALA A 448 34.45 -4.79 7.73
CA ALA A 448 34.51 -3.42 7.24
C ALA A 448 34.35 -2.41 8.38
N GLY A 449 33.38 -2.61 9.27
CA GLY A 449 33.21 -1.76 10.44
C GLY A 449 34.48 -1.60 11.30
N LYS A 450 35.21 -2.70 11.56
CA LYS A 450 36.48 -2.64 12.30
C LYS A 450 37.55 -1.86 11.56
N LYS A 451 37.70 -2.12 10.27
CA LYS A 451 38.70 -1.43 9.43
C LYS A 451 38.40 0.06 9.26
N ILE A 452 37.13 0.44 9.17
CA ILE A 452 36.68 1.85 9.09
C ILE A 452 37.08 2.58 10.38
N GLU A 453 36.78 2.01 11.54
CA GLU A 453 37.12 2.61 12.83
C GLU A 453 38.61 2.84 12.98
N GLU A 454 39.42 1.82 12.69
CA GLU A 454 40.87 1.92 12.69
C GLU A 454 41.40 2.97 11.71
N GLU A 455 40.80 3.11 10.52
CA GLU A 455 41.15 4.12 9.52
C GLU A 455 40.83 5.54 10.05
N LYS A 456 39.63 5.74 10.59
CA LYS A 456 39.20 7.06 11.07
C LYS A 456 40.00 7.53 12.31
N LEU A 457 40.35 6.61 13.20
CA LEU A 457 41.25 6.93 14.35
C LEU A 457 42.63 7.32 13.86
N ARG A 458 43.19 6.61 12.85
CA ARG A 458 44.48 6.96 12.23
C ARG A 458 44.45 8.29 11.48
N GLU A 459 43.31 8.69 10.93
CA GLU A 459 43.09 9.99 10.31
C GLU A 459 42.97 11.11 11.34
N GLY A 460 42.95 10.81 12.66
CA GLY A 460 42.93 11.77 13.73
C GLY A 460 41.54 12.21 14.21
N LEU A 461 40.49 11.48 13.84
CA LEU A 461 39.15 11.71 14.42
C LEU A 461 39.18 11.35 15.92
N LYS A 462 38.43 12.11 16.72
CA LYS A 462 38.20 11.75 18.11
C LYS A 462 37.43 10.42 18.17
N GLU A 463 37.66 9.66 19.22
CA GLU A 463 37.07 8.32 19.38
C GLU A 463 35.54 8.32 19.21
N GLU A 464 34.84 9.29 19.82
CA GLU A 464 33.39 9.42 19.71
C GLU A 464 32.94 9.70 18.26
N ASP A 465 33.58 10.62 17.55
CA ASP A 465 33.26 10.95 16.15
C ASP A 465 33.67 9.81 15.21
N ALA A 466 34.80 9.11 15.48
CA ALA A 466 35.19 7.96 14.70
C ALA A 466 34.19 6.80 14.85
N LEU A 467 33.73 6.53 16.07
CA LEU A 467 32.69 5.53 16.31
C LEU A 467 31.39 5.87 15.61
N LYS A 468 30.91 7.11 15.74
CA LYS A 468 29.67 7.56 15.08
C LYS A 468 29.77 7.50 13.56
N TYR A 469 30.89 7.89 12.99
CA TYR A 469 31.13 7.83 11.57
C TYR A 469 31.19 6.38 11.06
N THR A 470 31.84 5.50 11.81
CA THR A 470 31.92 4.07 11.54
C THR A 470 30.53 3.42 11.60
N GLU A 471 29.75 3.74 12.62
CA GLU A 471 28.35 3.31 12.76
C GLU A 471 27.55 3.68 11.51
N ALA A 472 27.63 4.93 11.06
CA ALA A 472 26.90 5.40 9.89
C ALA A 472 27.23 4.57 8.63
N ILE A 473 28.52 4.40 8.30
CA ILE A 473 28.92 3.62 7.12
C ILE A 473 28.46 2.18 7.25
N THR A 474 28.70 1.55 8.42
CA THR A 474 28.35 0.13 8.64
C THR A 474 26.86 -0.11 8.48
N ILE A 475 26.01 0.84 8.90
CA ILE A 475 24.57 0.75 8.74
C ILE A 475 24.17 0.81 7.27
N TYR A 476 24.75 1.67 6.44
CA TYR A 476 24.46 1.67 5.00
C TYR A 476 24.90 0.36 4.31
N LEU A 477 26.05 -0.20 4.72
CA LEU A 477 26.50 -1.52 4.24
C LEU A 477 25.54 -2.64 4.66
N ALA A 478 25.03 -2.60 5.89
CA ALA A 478 24.04 -3.55 6.41
C ALA A 478 22.67 -3.40 5.73
N ILE A 479 22.25 -2.17 5.39
CA ILE A 479 21.01 -1.94 4.63
C ILE A 479 21.14 -2.54 3.22
N ALA A 480 22.29 -2.39 2.56
CA ALA A 480 22.51 -3.05 1.27
C ALA A 480 22.49 -4.59 1.37
N LEU A 481 22.95 -5.15 2.46
CA LEU A 481 22.87 -6.59 2.74
C LEU A 481 21.40 -7.05 2.81
N ILE A 482 20.56 -6.38 3.60
CA ILE A 482 19.15 -6.77 3.72
C ILE A 482 18.38 -6.51 2.42
N ARG A 483 18.74 -5.49 1.65
CA ARG A 483 18.19 -5.28 0.32
C ARG A 483 18.54 -6.42 -0.65
N TYR A 484 19.75 -6.94 -0.60
CA TYR A 484 20.11 -8.14 -1.34
C TYR A 484 19.28 -9.35 -0.88
N ALA A 485 19.15 -9.53 0.45
CA ALA A 485 18.38 -10.63 1.02
C ALA A 485 16.92 -10.62 0.56
N GLU A 486 16.26 -9.44 0.50
CA GLU A 486 14.84 -9.34 0.10
C GLU A 486 14.56 -9.71 -1.37
N HIS A 487 15.60 -9.80 -2.21
CA HIS A 487 15.50 -10.18 -3.62
C HIS A 487 16.12 -11.57 -3.92
N SER A 488 16.61 -12.26 -2.92
CA SER A 488 17.32 -13.54 -3.08
C SER A 488 16.91 -14.54 -1.99
N THR A 489 15.68 -15.04 -2.09
CA THR A 489 15.08 -16.04 -1.18
C THR A 489 14.32 -17.09 -1.96
N ILE A 490 13.94 -18.21 -1.32
CA ILE A 490 13.04 -19.21 -1.91
C ILE A 490 11.57 -18.73 -2.01
N ALA A 491 11.27 -17.53 -1.54
CA ALA A 491 9.96 -16.89 -1.64
C ALA A 491 9.96 -15.65 -2.57
N THR A 492 11.03 -15.46 -3.32
CA THR A 492 11.22 -14.34 -4.26
C THR A 492 11.00 -14.82 -5.70
N PRO A 493 9.84 -14.57 -6.35
CA PRO A 493 9.59 -15.05 -7.71
C PRO A 493 10.32 -14.22 -8.77
N TRP A 494 10.48 -14.82 -9.96
CA TRP A 494 10.92 -14.13 -11.16
C TRP A 494 9.77 -13.33 -11.77
N THR A 495 9.98 -12.04 -12.02
CA THR A 495 9.04 -11.19 -12.74
C THR A 495 9.24 -11.39 -14.24
N SER A 496 8.34 -12.13 -14.89
CA SER A 496 8.47 -12.52 -16.31
C SER A 496 7.82 -11.54 -17.29
N SER A 497 7.18 -10.46 -16.82
CA SER A 497 6.41 -9.52 -17.63
C SER A 497 6.78 -8.08 -17.30
N THR A 498 6.82 -7.22 -18.30
CA THR A 498 7.03 -5.79 -18.12
C THR A 498 6.55 -4.98 -19.33
N GLY A 499 5.96 -3.81 -19.08
CA GLY A 499 5.56 -2.82 -20.08
C GLY A 499 6.64 -1.80 -20.46
N PHE A 500 7.86 -1.90 -19.93
CA PHE A 500 8.96 -0.96 -20.20
C PHE A 500 9.67 -1.17 -21.57
N GLY A 501 9.29 -2.18 -22.33
CA GLY A 501 9.83 -2.43 -23.67
C GLY A 501 11.26 -2.99 -23.70
N SER A 502 11.90 -3.22 -22.56
CA SER A 502 13.25 -3.80 -22.42
C SER A 502 13.24 -5.02 -21.54
N ALA A 503 13.88 -6.10 -21.96
CA ALA A 503 14.06 -7.31 -21.17
C ALA A 503 14.91 -7.07 -19.91
N LEU A 504 15.79 -6.08 -19.89
CA LEU A 504 16.58 -5.69 -18.72
C LEU A 504 15.74 -5.15 -17.55
N ALA A 505 14.47 -4.83 -17.80
CA ALA A 505 13.53 -4.46 -16.73
C ALA A 505 12.96 -5.67 -15.99
N LEU A 506 13.14 -6.90 -16.52
CA LEU A 506 12.80 -8.14 -15.81
C LEU A 506 13.77 -8.36 -14.65
N LYS A 507 13.24 -8.78 -13.50
CA LYS A 507 14.03 -8.86 -12.28
C LYS A 507 13.41 -9.83 -11.26
N PRO A 508 14.18 -10.26 -10.25
CA PRO A 508 13.60 -10.86 -9.05
C PRO A 508 12.60 -9.90 -8.40
N ALA A 509 11.44 -10.38 -8.00
CA ALA A 509 10.49 -9.61 -7.20
C ALA A 509 11.05 -9.38 -5.79
N ASN A 510 10.39 -8.54 -5.01
CA ASN A 510 10.72 -8.36 -3.61
C ASN A 510 9.84 -9.29 -2.75
N ILE A 511 10.43 -10.00 -1.79
CA ILE A 511 9.70 -10.92 -0.89
C ILE A 511 8.59 -10.21 -0.11
N MET A 512 8.73 -8.91 0.14
CA MET A 512 7.80 -8.10 0.95
C MET A 512 6.62 -7.50 0.17
N THR A 513 6.58 -7.72 -1.16
CA THR A 513 5.58 -7.07 -2.04
C THR A 513 4.13 -7.45 -1.68
N PHE A 514 3.89 -8.65 -1.19
CA PHE A 514 2.55 -9.20 -0.96
C PHE A 514 2.05 -9.05 0.48
N ARG A 515 2.64 -8.19 1.30
CA ARG A 515 2.31 -8.03 2.73
C ARG A 515 2.35 -9.34 3.52
N GLY A 516 3.16 -10.28 3.06
CA GLY A 516 3.31 -11.59 3.67
C GLY A 516 4.39 -12.42 2.98
N ILE A 517 4.95 -13.38 3.69
CA ILE A 517 5.91 -14.34 3.16
C ILE A 517 5.16 -15.65 2.87
N ALA A 518 4.96 -15.91 1.59
CA ALA A 518 4.20 -17.05 1.10
C ALA A 518 5.07 -17.97 0.24
N MET A 519 4.63 -19.21 0.06
CA MET A 519 5.28 -20.18 -0.80
C MET A 519 5.29 -19.73 -2.26
N THR A 520 6.44 -19.84 -2.90
CA THR A 520 6.65 -19.51 -4.32
C THR A 520 7.31 -20.68 -5.04
N TRP A 521 6.95 -20.89 -6.31
CA TRP A 521 7.35 -22.05 -7.10
C TRP A 521 8.41 -21.78 -8.14
N ASN A 522 8.72 -20.55 -8.46
CA ASN A 522 9.79 -20.13 -9.35
C ASN A 522 10.61 -19.06 -8.64
N TRP A 523 11.37 -19.48 -7.62
CA TRP A 523 12.18 -18.54 -6.84
C TRP A 523 13.49 -18.17 -7.54
N CYS A 524 14.03 -17.03 -7.18
CA CYS A 524 15.27 -16.48 -7.71
C CYS A 524 16.43 -16.63 -6.72
N ASP A 525 17.58 -17.03 -7.26
CA ASP A 525 18.86 -16.98 -6.58
C ASP A 525 19.76 -16.03 -7.36
N THR A 526 19.98 -14.84 -6.83
CA THR A 526 20.66 -13.74 -7.51
C THR A 526 22.14 -13.74 -7.20
N SER A 527 22.98 -13.68 -8.24
CA SER A 527 24.41 -13.53 -8.07
C SER A 527 24.71 -12.25 -7.28
N PRO A 528 25.49 -12.31 -6.20
CA PRO A 528 25.78 -11.12 -5.40
C PRO A 528 26.71 -10.13 -6.10
N SER A 529 27.57 -10.60 -7.00
CA SER A 529 28.73 -9.87 -7.56
C SER A 529 28.48 -9.19 -8.89
N LEU A 530 27.38 -9.53 -9.60
CA LEU A 530 27.05 -8.90 -10.87
C LEU A 530 26.15 -7.67 -10.67
N ASP A 531 26.35 -6.63 -11.48
CA ASP A 531 25.47 -5.45 -11.48
C ASP A 531 24.12 -5.76 -12.16
N PHE A 532 23.25 -6.43 -11.44
CA PHE A 532 21.92 -6.77 -11.87
C PHE A 532 20.89 -6.46 -10.77
N ALA A 533 19.64 -6.21 -11.15
CA ALA A 533 18.57 -5.95 -10.19
C ALA A 533 18.44 -7.09 -9.18
N GLY A 534 18.48 -6.77 -7.89
CA GLY A 534 18.46 -7.73 -6.79
C GLY A 534 19.83 -8.23 -6.34
N SER A 535 20.95 -7.88 -6.98
CA SER A 535 22.31 -8.21 -6.52
C SER A 535 22.78 -7.30 -5.38
N TYR A 536 23.83 -7.70 -4.66
CA TYR A 536 24.46 -6.84 -3.64
C TYR A 536 25.13 -5.60 -4.26
N VAL A 537 25.76 -5.75 -5.42
CA VAL A 537 26.31 -4.62 -6.19
C VAL A 537 25.24 -3.57 -6.49
N ARG A 538 24.08 -4.01 -6.98
CA ARG A 538 22.96 -3.11 -7.26
C ARG A 538 22.38 -2.53 -5.97
N ALA A 539 22.30 -3.30 -4.89
CA ALA A 539 21.86 -2.81 -3.58
C ALA A 539 22.77 -1.68 -3.06
N MET A 540 24.08 -1.82 -3.19
CA MET A 540 25.04 -0.76 -2.83
C MET A 540 24.86 0.50 -3.67
N LYS A 541 24.65 0.35 -4.98
CA LYS A 541 24.39 1.48 -5.88
C LYS A 541 23.14 2.27 -5.47
N VAL A 542 22.06 1.56 -5.19
CA VAL A 542 20.81 2.17 -4.73
C VAL A 542 20.96 2.82 -3.36
N THR A 543 21.72 2.23 -2.46
CA THR A 543 22.03 2.82 -1.14
C THR A 543 22.85 4.09 -1.29
N PHE A 544 23.81 4.11 -2.20
CA PHE A 544 24.60 5.30 -2.53
C PHE A 544 23.72 6.43 -3.11
N ASP A 545 22.86 6.14 -4.09
CA ASP A 545 21.95 7.11 -4.69
C ASP A 545 20.98 7.69 -3.65
N SER A 546 20.53 6.82 -2.73
CA SER A 546 19.65 7.20 -1.61
C SER A 546 20.34 8.15 -0.63
N LEU A 547 21.56 7.86 -0.24
CA LEU A 547 22.36 8.71 0.64
C LEU A 547 22.71 10.03 -0.04
N ASN A 548 23.06 10.01 -1.33
CA ASN A 548 23.31 11.23 -2.11
C ASN A 548 22.09 12.14 -2.14
N TYR A 549 20.90 11.58 -2.39
CA TYR A 549 19.65 12.35 -2.31
C TYR A 549 19.47 13.03 -0.96
N GLN A 550 19.74 12.33 0.15
CA GLN A 550 19.58 12.86 1.49
C GLN A 550 20.59 13.97 1.79
N ILE A 551 21.86 13.77 1.46
CA ILE A 551 22.93 14.79 1.64
C ILE A 551 22.58 16.07 0.86
N ASP A 552 22.05 15.95 -0.35
CA ASP A 552 21.64 17.10 -1.16
C ASP A 552 20.40 17.82 -0.63
N ARG A 553 19.56 17.15 0.15
CA ARG A 553 18.24 17.65 0.57
C ARG A 553 18.14 18.05 2.01
N ILE A 554 18.95 17.43 2.89
CA ILE A 554 18.94 17.77 4.32
C ILE A 554 19.75 19.05 4.53
N PRO A 555 19.12 20.09 5.10
CA PRO A 555 19.83 21.35 5.35
C PRO A 555 20.87 21.21 6.48
N SER A 556 21.98 21.94 6.34
CA SER A 556 23.01 22.05 7.40
C SER A 556 22.59 23.03 8.52
N SER A 557 21.32 23.46 8.56
CA SER A 557 20.76 24.38 9.56
C SER A 557 20.85 23.82 10.99
N SER A 558 20.78 24.70 11.98
CA SER A 558 20.92 24.38 13.40
C SER A 558 19.67 23.71 14.04
N ASN A 559 18.72 23.23 13.24
CA ASN A 559 17.57 22.52 13.78
C ASN A 559 17.97 21.19 14.43
N GLN A 560 17.38 20.89 15.58
CA GLN A 560 17.63 19.67 16.32
C GLN A 560 16.79 18.52 15.74
N VAL A 561 17.41 17.36 15.55
CA VAL A 561 16.72 16.12 15.13
C VAL A 561 17.01 15.04 16.13
N THR A 562 15.96 14.40 16.64
CA THR A 562 16.05 13.31 17.62
C THR A 562 15.30 12.10 17.12
N ILE A 563 15.99 10.96 17.04
CA ILE A 563 15.38 9.67 16.70
C ILE A 563 15.33 8.83 17.98
N MET A 564 14.16 8.28 18.28
CA MET A 564 13.94 7.50 19.50
C MET A 564 13.32 6.14 19.20
N LEU A 565 13.92 5.09 19.71
CA LEU A 565 13.29 3.77 19.81
C LEU A 565 12.39 3.79 21.05
N ASN A 566 11.10 4.03 20.86
CA ASN A 566 10.15 4.15 21.95
C ASN A 566 8.72 3.81 21.49
N ASP A 567 7.82 3.78 22.43
CA ASP A 567 6.41 3.41 22.29
C ASP A 567 5.52 4.67 22.25
N ALA A 568 4.73 4.83 21.21
CA ALA A 568 3.78 5.94 21.07
C ALA A 568 2.74 6.00 22.19
N THR A 569 2.47 4.88 22.88
CA THR A 569 1.57 4.83 24.04
C THR A 569 2.20 5.40 25.32
N LEU A 570 3.52 5.64 25.34
CA LEU A 570 4.31 5.95 26.53
C LEU A 570 5.20 7.19 26.40
N LEU A 571 4.92 8.16 25.58
CA LEU A 571 5.77 9.37 25.35
C LEU A 571 6.24 10.11 26.62
N SER A 572 6.45 9.37 27.72
CA SER A 572 6.79 9.87 29.06
C SER A 572 8.14 10.58 29.12
N ASN A 573 9.01 10.37 28.13
CA ASN A 573 10.32 11.04 28.04
C ASN A 573 10.22 12.54 27.74
N PHE A 574 9.03 13.01 27.34
CA PHE A 574 8.80 14.42 27.03
C PHE A 574 8.00 15.12 28.12
N PRO A 575 8.25 16.40 28.36
CA PRO A 575 7.45 17.24 29.24
C PRO A 575 5.98 17.35 28.75
N TYR A 576 5.10 17.74 29.66
CA TYR A 576 3.73 18.14 29.30
C TYR A 576 3.76 19.39 28.39
N SER A 577 2.83 19.44 27.43
CA SER A 577 2.64 20.62 26.56
C SER A 577 3.94 21.07 25.87
N TYR A 578 4.70 20.12 25.33
CA TYR A 578 6.04 20.36 24.77
C TYR A 578 6.03 20.67 23.27
N PHE A 579 5.23 19.93 22.49
CA PHE A 579 5.19 20.04 21.04
C PHE A 579 4.12 21.03 20.56
N ASP A 580 4.45 21.78 19.53
CA ASP A 580 3.52 22.67 18.83
C ASP A 580 2.68 21.91 17.80
N LEU A 581 3.27 20.89 17.18
CA LEU A 581 2.69 20.13 16.08
C LEU A 581 3.03 18.65 16.21
N VAL A 582 2.02 17.80 16.05
CA VAL A 582 2.19 16.36 15.87
C VAL A 582 1.59 16.01 14.52
N VAL A 583 2.38 15.43 13.63
CA VAL A 583 1.93 14.93 12.32
C VAL A 583 2.36 13.50 12.21
N THR A 584 1.42 12.58 11.97
CA THR A 584 1.73 11.15 12.00
C THR A 584 0.81 10.31 11.14
N ASP A 585 1.28 9.12 10.82
CA ASP A 585 0.56 8.08 10.10
C ASP A 585 0.45 6.84 11.01
N PRO A 586 -0.56 6.80 11.91
CA PRO A 586 -0.70 5.68 12.83
C PRO A 586 -0.99 4.39 12.06
N PRO A 587 -0.59 3.21 12.56
CA PRO A 587 -0.92 1.94 11.93
C PRO A 587 -2.42 1.77 11.74
N TYR A 588 -2.82 1.25 10.57
CA TYR A 588 -4.23 1.00 10.25
C TYR A 588 -4.69 -0.34 10.85
N ARG A 589 -5.99 -0.49 11.00
CA ARG A 589 -6.63 -1.60 11.69
C ARG A 589 -6.01 -2.98 11.40
N ASP A 590 -5.94 -3.41 10.14
CA ASP A 590 -5.51 -4.76 9.73
C ASP A 590 -4.58 -4.77 8.51
N ASP A 591 -3.87 -3.67 8.27
CA ASP A 591 -3.17 -3.46 6.99
C ASP A 591 -1.86 -4.25 6.89
N VAL A 592 -0.92 -4.03 7.78
CA VAL A 592 0.42 -4.64 7.74
C VAL A 592 0.86 -5.13 9.12
N PRO A 593 1.18 -6.41 9.28
CA PRO A 593 1.80 -6.92 10.51
C PRO A 593 3.32 -6.61 10.50
N TYR A 594 3.66 -5.38 10.88
CA TYR A 594 5.03 -4.86 10.75
C TYR A 594 6.06 -5.68 11.55
N VAL A 595 5.74 -6.08 12.78
CA VAL A 595 6.65 -6.86 13.62
C VAL A 595 7.00 -8.18 12.95
N GLU A 596 5.99 -8.92 12.48
CA GLU A 596 6.16 -10.24 11.90
C GLU A 596 6.98 -10.21 10.61
N LEU A 597 6.73 -9.21 9.77
CA LEU A 597 7.40 -9.11 8.48
C LEU A 597 8.79 -8.51 8.59
N SER A 598 8.96 -7.48 9.41
CA SER A 598 10.25 -6.80 9.54
C SER A 598 11.29 -7.59 10.34
N ASP A 599 10.89 -8.65 11.06
CA ASP A 599 11.83 -9.61 11.65
C ASP A 599 12.75 -10.25 10.60
N PHE A 600 12.31 -10.34 9.35
CA PHE A 600 13.17 -10.75 8.24
C PHE A 600 14.41 -9.85 8.08
N TYR A 601 14.26 -8.55 8.24
CA TYR A 601 15.38 -7.60 8.23
C TYR A 601 16.15 -7.61 9.54
N TYR A 602 15.42 -7.70 10.65
CA TYR A 602 15.95 -7.63 12.00
C TYR A 602 17.03 -8.68 12.25
N VAL A 603 16.80 -9.93 11.89
CA VAL A 603 17.75 -11.03 12.14
C VAL A 603 19.08 -10.82 11.42
N TRP A 604 19.09 -10.18 10.28
CA TRP A 604 20.31 -9.86 9.53
C TRP A 604 20.98 -8.57 10.01
N LEU A 605 20.22 -7.51 10.26
CA LEU A 605 20.73 -6.25 10.81
C LEU A 605 21.41 -6.48 12.16
N LYS A 606 20.76 -7.24 13.04
CA LYS A 606 21.33 -7.60 14.35
C LYS A 606 22.72 -8.22 14.21
N ARG A 607 22.87 -9.16 13.28
CA ARG A 607 24.17 -9.86 13.04
C ARG A 607 25.23 -8.95 12.43
N ALA A 608 24.82 -8.12 11.48
CA ALA A 608 25.75 -7.20 10.81
C ALA A 608 26.24 -6.07 11.72
N LEU A 609 25.39 -5.63 12.68
CA LEU A 609 25.63 -4.47 13.54
C LEU A 609 26.10 -4.84 14.96
N SER A 610 26.26 -6.12 15.26
CA SER A 610 26.78 -6.64 16.51
C SER A 610 28.20 -7.22 16.35
N ASP A 611 28.94 -7.34 17.44
CA ASP A 611 30.17 -8.13 17.49
C ASP A 611 29.89 -9.57 17.96
N ILE A 612 30.93 -10.41 17.91
CA ILE A 612 30.89 -11.78 18.45
C ILE A 612 31.93 -11.91 19.55
N SER A 613 31.51 -12.43 20.69
CA SER A 613 32.39 -12.81 21.79
C SER A 613 31.91 -14.12 22.39
N GLY A 614 32.82 -15.07 22.60
CA GLY A 614 32.46 -16.38 23.12
C GLY A 614 31.41 -17.14 22.31
N GLY A 615 31.41 -16.95 20.97
CA GLY A 615 30.45 -17.60 20.07
C GLY A 615 29.01 -17.00 20.13
N ARG A 616 28.85 -15.84 20.75
CA ARG A 616 27.53 -15.15 20.87
C ARG A 616 27.62 -13.74 20.35
N LEU A 617 26.48 -13.22 19.89
CA LEU A 617 26.33 -11.81 19.52
C LEU A 617 26.43 -10.94 20.79
N VAL A 618 27.20 -9.86 20.69
CA VAL A 618 27.37 -8.86 21.75
C VAL A 618 27.17 -7.46 21.19
N PRO A 619 26.74 -6.48 22.00
CA PRO A 619 26.50 -5.11 21.54
C PRO A 619 27.69 -4.47 20.87
N ARG A 620 27.44 -3.77 19.76
CA ARG A 620 28.38 -2.85 19.12
C ARG A 620 27.70 -1.56 18.71
N PHE A 621 26.92 -1.56 17.60
CA PHE A 621 26.19 -0.40 17.12
C PHE A 621 24.71 -0.54 17.46
N LEU A 622 24.07 0.57 17.86
CA LEU A 622 22.64 0.63 18.21
C LEU A 622 22.22 -0.50 19.16
N ALA A 623 22.96 -0.66 20.25
CA ALA A 623 22.75 -1.75 21.19
C ALA A 623 21.30 -1.86 21.69
N GLU A 624 20.63 -0.73 21.87
CA GLU A 624 19.22 -0.63 22.30
C GLU A 624 18.21 -1.25 21.32
N ALA A 625 18.59 -1.39 20.05
CA ALA A 625 17.76 -2.03 19.03
C ALA A 625 17.79 -3.57 19.10
N PHE A 626 18.91 -4.14 19.59
CA PHE A 626 19.17 -5.59 19.49
C PHE A 626 19.35 -6.26 20.84
N PHE A 627 19.56 -5.50 21.89
CA PHE A 627 19.83 -6.04 23.22
C PHE A 627 19.04 -5.29 24.29
N LYS A 628 18.57 -6.05 25.26
CA LYS A 628 17.95 -5.52 26.47
C LYS A 628 18.98 -5.48 27.60
N ARG A 629 19.13 -4.34 28.23
CA ARG A 629 19.98 -4.22 29.40
C ARG A 629 19.35 -4.91 30.61
N VAL A 630 20.09 -5.83 31.23
CA VAL A 630 19.66 -6.55 32.43
C VAL A 630 20.75 -6.36 33.50
N GLY A 631 20.56 -5.41 34.40
CA GLY A 631 21.60 -4.99 35.35
C GLY A 631 22.84 -4.45 34.62
N ALA A 632 23.99 -5.07 34.86
CA ALA A 632 25.28 -4.72 34.24
C ALA A 632 25.54 -5.47 32.90
N THR A 633 24.66 -6.36 32.49
CA THR A 633 24.80 -7.21 31.31
C THR A 633 23.79 -6.88 30.23
N TYR A 634 24.01 -7.44 29.04
CA TYR A 634 23.07 -7.35 27.92
C TYR A 634 22.54 -8.72 27.55
N ARG A 635 21.22 -8.82 27.33
CA ARG A 635 20.55 -9.99 26.81
C ARG A 635 20.14 -9.71 25.37
N GLU A 636 20.48 -10.60 24.45
CA GLU A 636 20.05 -10.55 23.05
C GLU A 636 18.52 -10.61 22.97
N ILE A 637 17.93 -9.71 22.16
CA ILE A 637 16.55 -9.79 21.69
C ILE A 637 16.61 -10.63 20.41
N ARG A 638 16.08 -11.85 20.46
CA ARG A 638 16.21 -12.77 19.32
C ARG A 638 15.42 -12.29 18.11
N THR A 639 14.14 -11.92 18.33
CA THR A 639 13.27 -11.34 17.32
C THR A 639 12.52 -10.13 17.90
N GLN A 640 12.05 -9.25 17.04
CA GLN A 640 11.20 -8.12 17.46
C GLN A 640 9.87 -8.58 18.06
N TRP A 641 9.39 -9.73 17.64
CA TRP A 641 8.17 -10.34 18.18
C TRP A 641 8.20 -10.46 19.70
N GLU A 642 9.29 -10.96 20.25
CA GLU A 642 9.37 -11.27 21.69
C GLU A 642 9.15 -10.04 22.58
N GLU A 643 9.63 -8.87 22.15
CA GLU A 643 9.64 -7.67 23.01
C GLU A 643 8.65 -6.61 22.54
N PHE A 644 8.37 -6.50 21.25
CA PHE A 644 7.65 -5.37 20.66
C PHE A 644 6.24 -5.69 20.18
N ALA A 645 5.92 -6.95 19.83
CA ALA A 645 4.61 -7.32 19.33
C ALA A 645 3.43 -6.95 20.25
N PRO A 646 3.54 -7.05 21.59
CA PRO A 646 2.44 -6.65 22.48
C PRO A 646 2.13 -5.15 22.46
N ARG A 647 3.05 -4.32 21.97
CA ARG A 647 2.94 -2.86 21.96
C ARG A 647 2.66 -2.27 20.59
N GLU A 648 2.72 -3.08 19.54
CA GLU A 648 2.40 -2.63 18.19
C GLU A 648 0.90 -2.39 18.06
N VAL A 649 0.53 -1.18 17.70
CA VAL A 649 -0.85 -0.80 17.41
C VAL A 649 -1.27 -1.50 16.12
N GLY A 650 -2.19 -2.44 16.20
CA GLY A 650 -2.67 -3.22 15.05
C GLY A 650 -3.66 -4.30 15.46
N LEU A 651 -4.63 -4.59 14.62
CA LEU A 651 -5.59 -5.66 14.83
C LEU A 651 -5.00 -6.98 14.32
N ASN A 652 -4.71 -7.92 15.23
CA ASN A 652 -4.18 -9.22 14.87
C ASN A 652 -4.68 -10.31 15.82
N VAL A 653 -5.67 -11.08 15.38
CA VAL A 653 -6.29 -12.17 16.18
C VAL A 653 -5.28 -13.26 16.53
N GLY A 654 -4.39 -13.62 15.59
CA GLY A 654 -3.36 -14.63 15.82
C GLY A 654 -2.36 -14.23 16.90
N ARG A 655 -1.97 -12.96 16.91
CA ARG A 655 -1.09 -12.38 17.93
C ARG A 655 -1.76 -12.39 19.30
N LEU A 656 -3.03 -12.02 19.38
CA LEU A 656 -3.78 -12.02 20.64
C LEU A 656 -3.98 -13.45 21.19
N LYS A 657 -4.23 -14.44 20.33
CA LYS A 657 -4.25 -15.87 20.73
C LYS A 657 -2.96 -16.29 21.42
N TYR A 658 -1.84 -15.89 20.88
CA TYR A 658 -0.53 -16.18 21.48
C TYR A 658 -0.38 -15.55 22.86
N PHE A 659 -0.70 -14.26 23.01
CA PHE A 659 -0.54 -13.55 24.28
C PHE A 659 -1.49 -14.06 25.37
N LYS A 660 -2.70 -14.47 25.00
CA LYS A 660 -3.67 -15.08 25.93
C LYS A 660 -3.37 -16.54 26.25
N GLY A 661 -2.51 -17.20 25.46
CA GLY A 661 -2.26 -18.63 25.58
C GLY A 661 -3.47 -19.50 25.23
N GLY A 662 -4.39 -18.99 24.37
CA GLY A 662 -5.63 -19.68 24.04
C GLY A 662 -6.39 -19.06 22.87
N GLU A 663 -7.70 -19.30 22.79
CA GLU A 663 -8.55 -18.73 21.77
C GLU A 663 -8.77 -17.23 21.98
N ALA A 664 -8.91 -16.50 20.88
CA ALA A 664 -9.26 -15.09 20.84
C ALA A 664 -10.23 -14.84 19.68
N SER A 665 -11.23 -13.98 19.91
CA SER A 665 -12.16 -13.54 18.89
C SER A 665 -11.64 -12.30 18.15
N GLU A 666 -12.29 -11.97 17.03
CA GLU A 666 -12.02 -10.73 16.29
C GLU A 666 -12.39 -9.50 17.11
N ASP A 667 -13.52 -9.56 17.87
CA ASP A 667 -13.96 -8.46 18.74
C ASP A 667 -12.97 -8.18 19.88
N GLU A 668 -12.36 -9.22 20.45
CA GLU A 668 -11.31 -9.04 21.47
C GLU A 668 -10.04 -8.41 20.86
N ALA A 669 -9.66 -8.82 19.66
CA ALA A 669 -8.52 -8.23 18.96
C ALA A 669 -8.81 -6.77 18.58
N ARG A 670 -10.04 -6.45 18.19
CA ARG A 670 -10.51 -5.08 17.92
C ARG A 670 -10.44 -4.22 19.19
N SER A 671 -10.92 -4.73 20.30
CA SER A 671 -10.87 -4.02 21.58
C SER A 671 -9.44 -3.73 22.02
N TYR A 672 -8.54 -4.68 21.82
CA TYR A 672 -7.10 -4.50 22.09
C TYR A 672 -6.46 -3.43 21.20
N PHE A 673 -6.78 -3.42 19.91
CA PHE A 673 -6.31 -2.40 18.97
C PHE A 673 -6.81 -1.00 19.38
N ILE A 674 -8.10 -0.85 19.69
CA ILE A 674 -8.69 0.43 20.13
C ILE A 674 -8.05 0.92 21.43
N ASP A 675 -7.75 0.02 22.36
CA ASP A 675 -7.07 0.37 23.62
C ASP A 675 -5.68 0.95 23.37
N LEU A 676 -4.86 0.30 22.53
CA LEU A 676 -3.52 0.80 22.18
C LEU A 676 -3.58 2.13 21.41
N LEU A 677 -4.52 2.26 20.49
CA LEU A 677 -4.72 3.50 19.72
C LEU A 677 -5.14 4.64 20.66
N SER A 678 -6.08 4.39 21.56
CA SER A 678 -6.54 5.36 22.56
C SER A 678 -5.42 5.79 23.50
N LYS A 679 -4.58 4.86 23.96
CA LYS A 679 -3.40 5.17 24.78
C LYS A 679 -2.40 6.04 24.02
N SER A 680 -2.21 5.79 22.72
CA SER A 680 -1.35 6.63 21.89
C SER A 680 -1.88 8.07 21.78
N PHE A 681 -3.18 8.24 21.55
CA PHE A 681 -3.80 9.56 21.51
C PHE A 681 -3.73 10.29 22.87
N LEU A 682 -3.94 9.59 23.98
CA LEU A 682 -3.76 10.14 25.34
C LEU A 682 -2.31 10.60 25.58
N SER A 683 -1.34 9.79 25.16
CA SER A 683 0.08 10.12 25.26
C SER A 683 0.44 11.34 24.42
N ILE A 684 -0.08 11.42 23.18
CA ILE A 684 0.07 12.59 22.31
C ILE A 684 -0.59 13.81 22.95
N ARG A 685 -1.80 13.70 23.48
CA ARG A 685 -2.49 14.82 24.15
C ARG A 685 -1.69 15.40 25.30
N ARG A 686 -1.03 14.55 26.07
CA ARG A 686 -0.18 14.96 27.19
C ARG A 686 1.00 15.83 26.75
N VAL A 687 1.63 15.49 25.64
CA VAL A 687 2.84 16.19 25.17
C VAL A 687 2.56 17.33 24.20
N LEU A 688 1.35 17.39 23.61
CA LEU A 688 0.93 18.46 22.72
C LEU A 688 0.47 19.69 23.51
N LYS A 689 0.86 20.87 23.10
CA LYS A 689 0.40 22.15 23.66
C LYS A 689 -1.13 22.31 23.51
N ASP A 690 -1.77 23.09 24.37
CA ASP A 690 -3.22 23.32 24.32
C ASP A 690 -3.69 24.06 23.06
N ASP A 691 -2.84 24.87 22.45
CA ASP A 691 -3.05 25.52 21.15
C ASP A 691 -2.43 24.77 19.99
N GLY A 692 -1.80 23.62 20.25
CA GLY A 692 -1.15 22.76 19.28
C GLY A 692 -2.12 22.09 18.31
N ILE A 693 -1.55 21.43 17.30
CA ILE A 693 -2.29 20.70 16.27
C ILE A 693 -1.77 19.26 16.21
N LEU A 694 -2.70 18.32 16.20
CA LEU A 694 -2.44 16.95 15.80
C LEU A 694 -2.99 16.75 14.39
N VAL A 695 -2.21 16.13 13.50
CA VAL A 695 -2.64 15.72 12.16
C VAL A 695 -2.38 14.23 12.01
N THR A 696 -3.41 13.48 11.66
CA THR A 696 -3.29 12.04 11.38
C THR A 696 -3.63 11.76 9.93
N TYR A 697 -2.79 10.96 9.27
CA TYR A 697 -3.16 10.27 8.03
C TYR A 697 -3.88 8.98 8.40
N TYR A 698 -4.93 8.66 7.69
CA TYR A 698 -5.63 7.39 7.91
C TYR A 698 -6.22 6.88 6.60
N ALA A 699 -5.84 5.67 6.20
CA ALA A 699 -6.33 5.02 4.99
C ALA A 699 -7.00 3.70 5.35
N HIS A 700 -8.30 3.67 5.35
CA HIS A 700 -9.06 2.45 5.49
C HIS A 700 -10.36 2.52 4.66
N THR A 701 -10.72 1.38 4.04
CA THR A 701 -11.94 1.29 3.22
C THR A 701 -13.18 0.95 4.03
N ASP A 702 -13.00 0.56 5.31
CA ASP A 702 -14.08 0.20 6.21
C ASP A 702 -14.48 1.41 7.06
N PRO A 703 -15.75 1.84 7.02
CA PRO A 703 -16.25 2.92 7.87
C PRO A 703 -16.07 2.68 9.37
N GLU A 704 -16.11 1.43 9.84
CA GLU A 704 -15.88 1.10 11.24
C GLU A 704 -14.48 1.50 11.73
N ALA A 705 -13.46 1.41 10.87
CA ALA A 705 -12.12 1.83 11.21
C ALA A 705 -12.02 3.35 11.48
N TRP A 706 -12.86 4.12 10.80
CA TRP A 706 -13.02 5.57 11.04
C TRP A 706 -13.64 5.86 12.39
N GLU A 707 -14.68 5.12 12.76
CA GLU A 707 -15.33 5.24 14.06
C GLU A 707 -14.35 4.97 15.20
N GLU A 708 -13.48 3.99 15.02
CA GLU A 708 -12.42 3.63 15.97
C GLU A 708 -11.42 4.79 16.16
N LEU A 709 -10.96 5.39 15.05
CA LEU A 709 -10.05 6.53 15.09
C LEU A 709 -10.70 7.75 15.78
N ILE A 710 -11.93 8.08 15.42
CA ILE A 710 -12.67 9.23 16.00
C ILE A 710 -12.91 8.98 17.49
N SER A 711 -13.30 7.77 17.87
CA SER A 711 -13.49 7.40 19.28
C SER A 711 -12.21 7.53 20.09
N ALA A 712 -11.07 7.07 19.57
CA ALA A 712 -9.79 7.16 20.24
C ALA A 712 -9.36 8.64 20.45
N GLY A 713 -9.49 9.48 19.42
CA GLY A 713 -9.18 10.91 19.50
C GLY A 713 -10.08 11.65 20.49
N TRP A 714 -11.38 11.41 20.44
CA TRP A 714 -12.36 12.04 21.33
C TRP A 714 -12.14 11.67 22.79
N ARG A 715 -11.91 10.38 23.09
CA ARG A 715 -11.59 9.89 24.45
C ARG A 715 -10.33 10.54 25.01
N ALA A 716 -9.39 10.90 24.16
CA ALA A 716 -8.16 11.63 24.54
C ALA A 716 -8.36 13.15 24.71
N GLY A 717 -9.57 13.68 24.52
CA GLY A 717 -9.88 15.10 24.64
C GLY A 717 -9.53 15.93 23.40
N PHE A 718 -9.49 15.28 22.21
CA PHE A 718 -9.36 15.94 20.93
C PHE A 718 -10.72 16.13 20.26
N ARG A 719 -10.81 17.18 19.45
CA ARG A 719 -11.91 17.43 18.53
C ARG A 719 -11.38 17.53 17.10
N VAL A 720 -12.15 17.05 16.15
CA VAL A 720 -11.85 17.19 14.72
C VAL A 720 -12.07 18.65 14.31
N SER A 721 -11.10 19.28 13.68
CA SER A 721 -11.25 20.67 13.19
C SER A 721 -11.30 20.77 11.67
N ALA A 722 -10.70 19.82 10.95
CA ALA A 722 -10.80 19.70 9.49
C ALA A 722 -10.52 18.26 9.05
N ALA A 723 -10.96 17.90 7.87
CA ALA A 723 -10.51 16.70 7.18
C ALA A 723 -10.55 16.90 5.66
N PHE A 724 -9.64 16.22 4.95
CA PHE A 724 -9.58 16.24 3.49
C PHE A 724 -8.90 14.99 2.94
N PRO A 725 -9.23 14.53 1.72
CA PRO A 725 -8.58 13.38 1.11
C PRO A 725 -7.16 13.71 0.66
N ALA A 726 -6.25 12.78 0.86
CA ALA A 726 -4.85 12.88 0.45
C ALA A 726 -4.42 11.66 -0.36
N SER A 727 -3.82 11.89 -1.51
CA SER A 727 -3.30 10.84 -2.38
C SER A 727 -2.02 10.26 -1.80
N THR A 728 -2.11 9.17 -1.03
CA THR A 728 -0.97 8.58 -0.32
C THR A 728 -0.59 7.20 -0.83
N GLU A 729 -1.50 6.48 -1.49
CA GLU A 729 -1.26 5.11 -1.95
C GLU A 729 -1.16 5.00 -3.48
N SER A 730 -0.39 4.00 -3.96
CA SER A 730 -0.26 3.74 -5.39
C SER A 730 -1.42 2.88 -5.89
N VAL A 731 -2.07 3.29 -6.97
CA VAL A 731 -3.10 2.52 -7.70
C VAL A 731 -2.58 1.16 -8.21
N GLN A 732 -1.26 1.00 -8.31
CA GLN A 732 -0.60 -0.22 -8.81
C GLN A 732 -0.42 -1.33 -7.76
N ARG A 733 -0.93 -1.19 -6.55
CA ARG A 733 -0.86 -2.29 -5.56
C ARG A 733 -1.75 -3.45 -5.98
N VAL A 734 -1.21 -4.66 -5.91
CA VAL A 734 -1.94 -5.92 -6.16
C VAL A 734 -3.20 -6.06 -5.29
N THR A 735 -3.21 -5.43 -4.12
CA THR A 735 -4.36 -5.37 -3.19
C THR A 735 -5.38 -4.29 -3.53
N ALA A 736 -5.05 -3.34 -4.42
CA ALA A 736 -5.93 -2.28 -4.89
C ALA A 736 -6.72 -2.68 -6.17
N ARG A 737 -6.50 -3.87 -6.68
CA ARG A 737 -7.21 -4.38 -7.87
C ARG A 737 -8.71 -4.45 -7.60
N GLY A 738 -9.48 -3.62 -8.27
CA GLY A 738 -10.93 -3.51 -8.15
C GLY A 738 -11.46 -2.45 -7.18
N LYS A 739 -10.64 -1.50 -6.69
CA LYS A 739 -11.03 -0.44 -5.74
C LYS A 739 -10.81 0.94 -6.36
N ALA A 740 -11.76 1.43 -7.12
CA ALA A 740 -11.55 2.62 -7.98
C ALA A 740 -11.74 4.01 -7.32
N ALA A 741 -12.23 4.12 -6.08
CA ALA A 741 -12.65 5.44 -5.58
C ALA A 741 -12.05 5.93 -4.25
N LEU A 742 -11.49 5.08 -3.40
CA LEU A 742 -10.94 5.46 -2.09
C LEU A 742 -9.50 4.94 -1.86
N ASP A 743 -8.66 4.91 -2.90
CA ASP A 743 -7.21 4.73 -2.77
C ASP A 743 -6.51 5.97 -2.16
N THR A 744 -7.27 6.84 -1.55
CA THR A 744 -6.82 8.07 -0.91
C THR A 744 -6.94 7.93 0.60
N SER A 745 -5.83 8.16 1.31
CA SER A 745 -5.89 8.40 2.75
C SER A 745 -6.70 9.65 3.02
N ILE A 746 -7.34 9.72 4.19
CA ILE A 746 -7.91 10.96 4.67
C ILE A 746 -6.96 11.55 5.71
N VAL A 747 -6.69 12.84 5.59
CA VAL A 747 -6.00 13.63 6.60
C VAL A 747 -7.03 14.18 7.55
N VAL A 748 -6.89 13.91 8.84
CA VAL A 748 -7.74 14.47 9.90
C VAL A 748 -6.92 15.42 10.75
N VAL A 749 -7.43 16.63 10.91
CA VAL A 749 -6.85 17.69 11.75
C VAL A 749 -7.58 17.74 13.08
N TRP A 750 -6.84 17.66 14.14
CA TRP A 750 -7.34 17.61 15.51
C TRP A 750 -6.84 18.78 16.33
N ARG A 751 -7.72 19.30 17.19
CA ARG A 751 -7.36 20.31 18.18
C ARG A 751 -7.64 19.81 19.59
N PRO A 752 -6.77 20.11 20.56
CA PRO A 752 -7.08 19.88 21.97
C PRO A 752 -8.30 20.69 22.42
N GLY A 753 -9.01 20.14 23.39
CA GLY A 753 -10.10 20.84 24.07
C GLY A 753 -11.48 20.43 23.59
N VAL A 754 -12.25 19.97 24.56
CA VAL A 754 -13.68 19.66 24.48
C VAL A 754 -14.40 20.50 25.51
N ARG A 755 -15.69 20.80 25.30
CA ARG A 755 -16.44 21.70 26.18
C ARG A 755 -17.79 21.11 26.56
N GLY A 756 -17.99 20.87 27.84
CA GLY A 756 -19.27 20.62 28.48
C GLY A 756 -20.03 19.39 27.93
N GLU A 757 -21.22 19.23 28.45
CA GLU A 757 -22.15 18.20 28.03
C GLU A 757 -23.24 18.81 27.14
N ALA A 758 -23.85 18.02 26.27
CA ALA A 758 -25.00 18.38 25.45
C ALA A 758 -25.91 17.18 25.22
N LEU A 759 -27.18 17.43 24.97
CA LEU A 759 -28.12 16.39 24.54
C LEU A 759 -27.81 15.97 23.10
N TRP A 760 -27.99 14.69 22.79
CA TRP A 760 -27.70 14.14 21.47
C TRP A 760 -28.44 14.86 20.32
N ASP A 761 -29.67 15.33 20.59
CA ASP A 761 -30.50 16.05 19.63
C ASP A 761 -29.96 17.45 19.33
N GLU A 762 -29.38 18.13 20.33
CA GLU A 762 -28.70 19.42 20.14
C GLU A 762 -27.45 19.24 19.30
N VAL A 763 -26.63 18.21 19.63
CA VAL A 763 -25.41 17.89 18.87
C VAL A 763 -25.75 17.55 17.42
N TYR A 764 -26.81 16.79 17.16
CA TYR A 764 -27.25 16.45 15.81
C TYR A 764 -27.70 17.71 15.02
N ARG A 765 -28.42 18.62 15.64
CA ARG A 765 -28.83 19.89 15.01
C ARG A 765 -27.62 20.76 14.70
N ASP A 766 -26.70 20.91 15.64
CA ASP A 766 -25.45 21.66 15.45
C ASP A 766 -24.62 21.04 14.30
N ALA A 767 -24.51 19.70 14.25
CA ALA A 767 -23.81 18.97 13.21
C ALA A 767 -24.45 19.20 11.82
N LEU A 768 -25.76 19.21 11.71
CA LEU A 768 -26.48 19.46 10.46
C LEU A 768 -26.27 20.89 9.94
N VAL A 769 -26.34 21.89 10.81
CA VAL A 769 -26.07 23.29 10.47
C VAL A 769 -24.61 23.47 10.05
N ALA A 770 -23.68 22.94 10.81
CA ALA A 770 -22.24 23.00 10.50
C ALA A 770 -21.93 22.32 9.15
N ALA A 771 -22.60 21.21 8.84
CA ALA A 771 -22.47 20.51 7.56
C ALA A 771 -22.94 21.37 6.39
N GLU A 772 -24.12 21.99 6.53
CA GLU A 772 -24.70 22.85 5.49
C GLU A 772 -23.82 24.08 5.22
N ASP A 773 -23.39 24.78 6.26
CA ASP A 773 -22.53 25.97 6.14
C ASP A 773 -21.18 25.61 5.49
N ARG A 774 -20.56 24.51 5.92
CA ARG A 774 -19.29 24.04 5.35
C ARG A 774 -19.44 23.58 3.90
N ALA A 775 -20.49 22.87 3.57
CA ALA A 775 -20.78 22.46 2.20
C ALA A 775 -20.96 23.67 1.29
N LEU A 776 -21.70 24.70 1.71
CA LEU A 776 -21.86 25.96 0.97
C LEU A 776 -20.52 26.66 0.73
N GLU A 777 -19.68 26.73 1.75
CA GLU A 777 -18.35 27.31 1.67
C GLU A 777 -17.47 26.56 0.65
N LEU A 778 -17.43 25.24 0.72
CA LEU A 778 -16.65 24.39 -0.18
C LEU A 778 -17.15 24.46 -1.63
N LEU A 779 -18.46 24.44 -1.83
CA LEU A 779 -19.09 24.58 -3.15
C LEU A 779 -18.79 25.94 -3.78
N ARG A 780 -18.84 27.03 -3.00
CA ARG A 780 -18.46 28.39 -3.45
C ARG A 780 -16.97 28.48 -3.78
N ALA A 781 -16.12 27.73 -3.08
CA ALA A 781 -14.70 27.58 -3.37
C ALA A 781 -14.39 26.65 -4.56
N GLY A 782 -15.43 26.12 -5.25
CA GLY A 782 -15.31 25.25 -6.41
C GLY A 782 -14.88 23.81 -6.07
N ARG A 783 -15.00 23.38 -4.81
CA ARG A 783 -14.71 22.00 -4.41
C ARG A 783 -15.85 21.07 -4.85
N THR A 784 -15.48 19.91 -5.37
CA THR A 784 -16.38 18.86 -5.86
C THR A 784 -15.89 17.49 -5.43
N GLY A 785 -16.69 16.46 -5.72
CA GLY A 785 -16.26 15.08 -5.49
C GLY A 785 -16.11 14.70 -4.03
N VAL A 786 -15.18 13.77 -3.77
CA VAL A 786 -14.91 13.24 -2.43
C VAL A 786 -14.45 14.33 -1.45
N ASP A 787 -13.69 15.32 -1.93
CA ASP A 787 -13.21 16.44 -1.11
C ASP A 787 -14.38 17.24 -0.49
N LEU A 788 -15.43 17.43 -1.26
CA LEU A 788 -16.64 18.10 -0.80
C LEU A 788 -17.32 17.31 0.34
N PHE A 789 -17.50 16.00 0.15
CA PHE A 789 -18.15 15.16 1.16
C PHE A 789 -17.32 15.05 2.44
N VAL A 790 -16.00 14.77 2.32
CA VAL A 790 -15.09 14.63 3.46
C VAL A 790 -14.96 15.94 4.23
N GLY A 791 -14.87 17.08 3.53
CA GLY A 791 -14.84 18.38 4.18
C GLY A 791 -16.16 18.74 4.90
N THR A 792 -17.30 18.31 4.35
CA THR A 792 -18.61 18.46 4.98
C THR A 792 -18.74 17.56 6.21
N LEU A 793 -18.29 16.29 6.11
CA LEU A 793 -18.26 15.36 7.23
C LEU A 793 -17.36 15.87 8.36
N ALA A 794 -16.22 16.50 8.06
CA ALA A 794 -15.35 17.09 9.07
C ALA A 794 -16.07 18.13 9.93
N ALA A 795 -16.96 18.93 9.35
CA ALA A 795 -17.74 19.91 10.12
C ALA A 795 -18.77 19.23 11.04
N THR A 796 -19.37 18.11 10.63
CA THR A 796 -20.24 17.31 11.52
C THR A 796 -19.45 16.68 12.66
N LEU A 797 -18.28 16.11 12.35
CA LEU A 797 -17.40 15.52 13.34
C LEU A 797 -16.86 16.57 14.33
N PHE A 798 -16.63 17.82 13.86
CA PHE A 798 -16.28 18.91 14.76
C PHE A 798 -17.39 19.19 15.77
N ALA A 799 -18.64 19.31 15.33
CA ALA A 799 -19.79 19.52 16.23
C ALA A 799 -19.91 18.37 17.24
N VAL A 800 -19.80 17.13 16.78
CA VAL A 800 -19.90 15.93 17.63
C VAL A 800 -18.73 15.85 18.63
N THR A 801 -17.49 15.99 18.16
CA THR A 801 -16.30 15.79 18.98
C THR A 801 -15.96 17.00 19.87
N SER A 802 -16.65 18.14 19.71
CA SER A 802 -16.46 19.35 20.54
C SER A 802 -17.08 19.22 21.93
N ARG A 803 -17.86 18.17 22.20
CA ARG A 803 -18.48 17.91 23.52
C ARG A 803 -17.71 16.83 24.26
N GLU A 804 -17.54 17.02 25.56
CA GLU A 804 -16.91 16.05 26.45
C GLU A 804 -17.81 14.82 26.69
N ARG A 805 -19.12 15.09 26.78
CA ARG A 805 -20.14 14.07 26.94
C ARG A 805 -21.37 14.41 26.12
N ILE A 806 -21.90 13.40 25.45
CA ILE A 806 -23.19 13.52 24.75
C ILE A 806 -24.19 12.68 25.53
N VAL A 807 -25.15 13.35 26.19
CA VAL A 807 -26.16 12.68 27.01
C VAL A 807 -27.08 11.83 26.12
N GLY A 808 -27.24 10.56 26.50
CA GLY A 808 -27.99 9.57 25.71
C GLY A 808 -27.14 8.84 24.65
N VAL A 809 -25.81 8.99 24.69
CA VAL A 809 -24.87 8.30 23.80
C VAL A 809 -23.81 7.60 24.63
N ASP A 810 -23.81 6.27 24.60
CA ASP A 810 -22.82 5.44 25.29
C ASP A 810 -21.62 5.14 24.40
N ASP A 811 -21.83 5.06 23.06
CA ASP A 811 -20.81 4.81 22.04
C ASP A 811 -20.77 5.95 21.01
N ILE A 812 -19.68 6.71 21.05
CA ILE A 812 -19.46 7.82 20.10
C ILE A 812 -19.26 7.31 18.66
N GLY A 813 -18.68 6.13 18.48
CA GLY A 813 -18.49 5.52 17.17
C GLY A 813 -19.84 5.21 16.52
N GLY A 814 -20.72 4.52 17.23
CA GLY A 814 -22.10 4.27 16.78
C GLY A 814 -22.86 5.57 16.48
N PHE A 815 -22.67 6.59 17.32
CA PHE A 815 -23.30 7.90 17.11
C PHE A 815 -22.77 8.58 15.82
N VAL A 816 -21.50 8.49 15.55
CA VAL A 816 -20.90 9.00 14.31
C VAL A 816 -21.56 8.33 13.11
N ARG A 817 -21.66 7.02 13.09
CA ARG A 817 -22.30 6.25 12.01
C ARG A 817 -23.76 6.61 11.83
N GLU A 818 -24.53 6.58 12.90
CA GLU A 818 -25.98 6.70 12.85
C GLU A 818 -26.47 8.15 12.71
N ARG A 819 -25.64 9.14 13.06
CA ARG A 819 -26.04 10.54 13.12
C ARG A 819 -25.12 11.50 12.36
N ALA A 820 -23.79 11.41 12.53
CA ALA A 820 -22.88 12.35 11.88
C ALA A 820 -22.84 12.16 10.34
N TYR A 821 -22.80 10.93 9.85
CA TYR A 821 -22.87 10.67 8.40
C TYR A 821 -24.18 11.13 7.77
N PRO A 822 -25.38 10.79 8.33
CA PRO A 822 -26.62 11.35 7.86
C PRO A 822 -26.68 12.87 7.91
N ALA A 823 -26.14 13.51 8.96
CA ALA A 823 -26.10 14.97 9.06
C ALA A 823 -25.24 15.58 7.93
N ALA A 824 -24.08 14.98 7.64
CA ALA A 824 -23.21 15.44 6.55
C ALA A 824 -23.92 15.34 5.19
N ALA A 825 -24.54 14.21 4.89
CA ALA A 825 -25.24 14.01 3.64
C ALA A 825 -26.44 14.97 3.48
N ARG A 826 -27.24 15.16 4.53
CA ARG A 826 -28.37 16.09 4.52
C ARG A 826 -27.93 17.55 4.45
N GLY A 827 -26.87 17.92 5.17
CA GLY A 827 -26.28 19.26 5.11
C GLY A 827 -25.78 19.60 3.70
N LEU A 828 -25.11 18.63 3.05
CA LEU A 828 -24.68 18.77 1.67
C LEU A 828 -25.87 18.91 0.70
N ALA A 829 -26.92 18.10 0.89
CA ALA A 829 -28.13 18.18 0.08
C ALA A 829 -28.80 19.57 0.19
N ARG A 830 -28.90 20.11 1.41
CA ARG A 830 -29.43 21.48 1.65
C ARG A 830 -28.57 22.54 0.99
N ALA A 831 -27.24 22.43 1.13
CA ALA A 831 -26.30 23.35 0.51
C ALA A 831 -26.41 23.35 -1.03
N VAL A 832 -26.53 22.18 -1.64
CA VAL A 832 -26.75 22.03 -3.09
C VAL A 832 -28.09 22.67 -3.50
N SER A 833 -29.16 22.38 -2.79
CA SER A 833 -30.52 22.96 -3.06
C SER A 833 -30.53 24.49 -2.96
N ARG A 834 -29.83 25.06 -1.95
CA ARG A 834 -29.73 26.54 -1.80
C ARG A 834 -28.94 27.21 -2.93
N LEU A 835 -27.90 26.58 -3.42
CA LEU A 835 -27.10 27.13 -4.55
C LEU A 835 -27.90 27.15 -5.85
N VAL A 836 -28.80 26.20 -6.05
CA VAL A 836 -29.59 26.07 -7.28
C VAL A 836 -30.93 26.84 -7.18
N GLY A 837 -31.53 26.97 -5.97
CA GLY A 837 -32.85 27.58 -5.76
C GLY A 837 -32.84 29.09 -5.52
N GLY A 838 -31.69 29.78 -5.63
CA GLY A 838 -31.66 31.26 -5.46
C GLY A 838 -31.85 31.75 -4.03
N GLY A 839 -31.72 30.88 -3.03
CA GLY A 839 -31.72 31.28 -1.60
C GLY A 839 -33.02 31.07 -0.83
N GLU A 840 -34.08 30.49 -1.43
CA GLU A 840 -35.31 30.15 -0.67
C GLU A 840 -35.08 28.96 0.29
N VAL A 841 -35.44 29.18 1.55
CA VAL A 841 -35.37 28.18 2.62
C VAL A 841 -36.54 27.20 2.49
N GLY A 842 -36.31 25.92 2.23
CA GLY A 842 -37.37 24.92 2.41
C GLY A 842 -37.43 23.72 1.48
N GLU A 843 -36.63 23.65 0.43
CA GLU A 843 -36.72 22.54 -0.56
C GLU A 843 -35.66 21.45 -0.29
N GLU A 844 -35.87 20.63 0.72
CA GLU A 844 -34.99 19.49 1.04
C GLU A 844 -35.41 18.22 0.30
N VAL A 845 -34.47 17.47 -0.28
CA VAL A 845 -34.71 16.13 -0.81
C VAL A 845 -34.88 15.16 0.37
N ARG A 846 -36.03 14.49 0.48
CA ARG A 846 -36.37 13.61 1.62
C ARG A 846 -36.33 12.13 1.28
N ASP A 847 -36.61 11.79 0.02
CA ASP A 847 -36.52 10.40 -0.45
C ASP A 847 -35.05 9.93 -0.39
N ALA A 848 -34.76 8.87 0.38
CA ALA A 848 -33.43 8.36 0.60
C ALA A 848 -32.75 7.88 -0.71
N GLY A 849 -33.54 7.30 -1.65
CA GLY A 849 -33.07 6.91 -2.97
C GLY A 849 -32.68 8.11 -3.85
N ALA A 850 -33.50 9.17 -3.81
CA ALA A 850 -33.19 10.43 -4.48
C ALA A 850 -31.98 11.13 -3.90
N LEU A 851 -31.83 11.12 -2.58
CA LEU A 851 -30.65 11.66 -1.88
C LEU A 851 -29.37 10.91 -2.26
N PHE A 852 -29.41 9.58 -2.29
CA PHE A 852 -28.29 8.77 -2.77
C PHE A 852 -27.91 9.12 -4.22
N TYR A 853 -28.89 9.14 -5.09
CA TYR A 853 -28.70 9.44 -6.51
C TYR A 853 -28.10 10.84 -6.72
N MET A 854 -28.65 11.84 -6.03
CA MET A 854 -28.13 13.20 -6.07
C MET A 854 -26.68 13.30 -5.58
N LEU A 855 -26.37 12.69 -4.45
CA LEU A 855 -25.02 12.67 -3.92
C LEU A 855 -24.05 11.96 -4.87
N ALA A 856 -24.42 10.81 -5.42
CA ALA A 856 -23.62 10.11 -6.41
C ALA A 856 -23.34 10.97 -7.66
N LYS A 857 -24.34 11.73 -8.13
CA LYS A 857 -24.20 12.63 -9.29
C LYS A 857 -23.27 13.82 -9.02
N VAL A 858 -23.31 14.39 -7.84
CA VAL A 858 -22.51 15.57 -7.44
C VAL A 858 -21.08 15.17 -7.03
N LEU A 859 -20.94 14.02 -6.39
CA LEU A 859 -19.66 13.57 -5.84
C LEU A 859 -18.79 12.79 -6.82
N LEU A 860 -19.39 12.11 -7.81
CA LEU A 860 -18.65 11.23 -8.70
C LEU A 860 -18.45 11.81 -10.09
N PRO A 861 -17.26 11.66 -10.69
CA PRO A 861 -17.03 12.15 -12.04
C PRO A 861 -17.79 11.31 -13.08
N TRP A 862 -18.26 11.97 -14.13
CA TRP A 862 -18.81 11.29 -15.30
C TRP A 862 -17.69 10.65 -16.13
N SER A 863 -17.71 9.32 -16.26
CA SER A 863 -16.68 8.53 -16.96
C SER A 863 -17.00 8.23 -18.43
N GLY A 864 -17.99 8.92 -19.00
CA GLY A 864 -18.40 8.80 -20.41
C GLY A 864 -19.53 7.77 -20.65
N ARG A 865 -20.06 7.77 -21.89
CA ARG A 865 -21.24 6.95 -22.26
C ARG A 865 -21.10 5.46 -22.02
N ALA A 866 -19.91 4.90 -22.18
CA ALA A 866 -19.69 3.46 -22.01
C ALA A 866 -19.74 3.00 -20.55
N ARG A 867 -19.24 3.82 -19.63
CA ARG A 867 -19.09 3.46 -18.20
C ARG A 867 -20.12 4.13 -17.28
N GLY A 868 -20.55 5.38 -17.58
CA GLY A 868 -21.37 6.16 -16.65
C GLY A 868 -20.60 6.45 -15.36
N ARG A 869 -21.27 6.46 -14.21
CA ARG A 869 -20.64 6.54 -12.88
C ARG A 869 -20.54 5.15 -12.28
N VAL A 870 -19.31 4.79 -11.91
CA VAL A 870 -18.97 3.51 -11.28
C VAL A 870 -18.43 3.79 -9.88
N MET A 871 -18.81 2.98 -8.91
CA MET A 871 -18.46 3.08 -7.51
C MET A 871 -17.90 1.76 -7.02
N ASP A 872 -16.87 1.79 -6.22
CA ASP A 872 -16.51 0.65 -5.42
C ASP A 872 -17.48 0.46 -4.23
N ARG A 873 -17.36 -0.68 -3.57
CA ARG A 873 -18.25 -1.00 -2.45
C ARG A 873 -18.11 0.00 -1.30
N SER A 874 -16.89 0.50 -1.06
CA SER A 874 -16.62 1.46 0.01
C SER A 874 -17.30 2.80 -0.23
N THR A 875 -17.24 3.31 -1.45
CA THR A 875 -17.94 4.55 -1.85
C THR A 875 -19.45 4.41 -1.71
N VAL A 876 -20.02 3.28 -2.14
CA VAL A 876 -21.45 2.99 -1.94
C VAL A 876 -21.80 3.01 -0.46
N HIS A 877 -21.02 2.31 0.39
CA HIS A 877 -21.26 2.27 1.82
C HIS A 877 -21.19 3.65 2.48
N ILE A 878 -20.22 4.50 2.12
CA ILE A 878 -20.12 5.87 2.67
C ILE A 878 -21.38 6.67 2.34
N ILE A 879 -21.85 6.65 1.09
CA ILE A 879 -23.06 7.36 0.70
C ILE A 879 -24.29 6.73 1.37
N CYS A 880 -24.33 5.39 1.47
CA CYS A 880 -25.39 4.66 2.16
C CYS A 880 -25.53 5.06 3.63
N PHE A 881 -24.44 5.16 4.37
CA PHE A 881 -24.48 5.64 5.75
C PHE A 881 -25.08 7.04 5.85
N GLY A 882 -24.75 7.92 4.88
CA GLY A 882 -25.32 9.26 4.81
C GLY A 882 -26.82 9.29 4.51
N THR A 883 -27.33 8.30 3.80
CA THR A 883 -28.73 8.26 3.33
C THR A 883 -29.63 7.30 4.13
N GLY A 884 -29.02 6.43 4.94
CA GLY A 884 -29.72 5.42 5.74
C GLY A 884 -30.18 4.20 4.93
N LEU A 885 -29.63 4.00 3.73
CA LEU A 885 -29.87 2.83 2.87
C LEU A 885 -28.70 1.83 2.98
N ASP A 886 -28.94 0.60 2.56
CA ASP A 886 -27.88 -0.38 2.32
C ASP A 886 -27.72 -0.72 0.83
N ASP A 887 -26.68 -1.47 0.48
CA ASP A 887 -26.36 -1.87 -0.90
C ASP A 887 -27.44 -2.80 -1.51
N LYS A 888 -28.15 -3.57 -0.68
CA LYS A 888 -29.24 -4.45 -1.10
C LYS A 888 -30.51 -3.64 -1.41
N GLU A 889 -30.83 -2.66 -0.59
CA GLU A 889 -31.95 -1.75 -0.80
C GLU A 889 -31.76 -0.94 -2.09
N LEU A 890 -30.58 -0.37 -2.31
CA LEU A 890 -30.24 0.35 -3.54
C LEU A 890 -30.35 -0.52 -4.79
N THR A 891 -29.87 -1.77 -4.70
CA THR A 891 -30.00 -2.75 -5.79
C THR A 891 -31.47 -3.17 -5.97
N GLY A 892 -32.23 -3.32 -4.89
CA GLY A 892 -33.68 -3.59 -4.91
C GLY A 892 -34.48 -2.46 -5.55
N MET A 893 -34.16 -1.22 -5.24
CA MET A 893 -34.73 -0.01 -5.89
C MET A 893 -34.21 0.18 -7.32
N LYS A 894 -33.24 -0.64 -7.75
CA LYS A 894 -32.58 -0.51 -9.06
C LYS A 894 -31.99 0.88 -9.31
N ILE A 895 -31.48 1.52 -8.28
CA ILE A 895 -30.71 2.78 -8.38
C ILE A 895 -29.29 2.49 -8.85
N VAL A 896 -28.75 1.37 -8.39
CA VAL A 896 -27.47 0.83 -8.82
C VAL A 896 -27.61 -0.61 -9.32
N GLU A 897 -26.70 -1.01 -10.21
CA GLU A 897 -26.49 -2.41 -10.59
C GLU A 897 -25.11 -2.87 -10.14
N LYS A 898 -25.01 -4.10 -9.68
CA LYS A 898 -23.71 -4.72 -9.32
C LYS A 898 -23.10 -5.39 -10.56
N VAL A 899 -21.90 -4.97 -10.92
CA VAL A 899 -21.13 -5.52 -12.05
C VAL A 899 -19.78 -5.98 -11.47
N ASP A 900 -19.58 -7.28 -11.38
CA ASP A 900 -18.42 -7.90 -10.73
C ASP A 900 -18.25 -7.45 -9.27
N SER A 901 -17.17 -6.73 -8.95
CA SER A 901 -16.89 -6.17 -7.63
C SER A 901 -17.32 -4.71 -7.47
N GLU A 902 -17.86 -4.09 -8.53
CA GLU A 902 -18.22 -2.66 -8.58
C GLU A 902 -19.74 -2.47 -8.63
N PHE A 903 -20.19 -1.25 -8.31
CA PHE A 903 -21.56 -0.79 -8.45
C PHE A 903 -21.62 0.30 -9.50
N ARG A 904 -22.57 0.19 -10.40
CA ARG A 904 -22.82 1.17 -11.45
C ARG A 904 -24.13 1.90 -11.19
N LEU A 905 -24.09 3.23 -11.26
CA LEU A 905 -25.29 4.06 -11.19
C LEU A 905 -26.15 3.82 -12.43
N LEU A 906 -27.44 3.53 -12.25
CA LEU A 906 -28.41 3.41 -13.33
C LEU A 906 -28.94 4.81 -13.69
N GLU A 907 -28.22 5.45 -14.62
CA GLU A 907 -28.42 6.83 -15.04
C GLU A 907 -28.50 6.95 -16.58
N PRO A 908 -29.07 8.02 -17.15
CA PRO A 908 -29.05 8.28 -18.58
C PRO A 908 -27.61 8.35 -19.12
N ARG A 909 -27.29 7.59 -20.16
CA ARG A 909 -26.00 7.61 -20.85
C ARG A 909 -26.03 8.42 -22.15
N GLY A 910 -27.20 8.74 -22.64
CA GLY A 910 -27.49 9.58 -23.79
C GLY A 910 -28.90 10.10 -23.76
N GLU A 911 -29.22 10.95 -24.76
CA GLU A 911 -30.51 11.63 -24.88
C GLU A 911 -31.43 10.90 -25.87
N GLU A 912 -30.93 9.87 -26.54
CA GLU A 912 -31.69 9.16 -27.57
C GLU A 912 -32.74 8.23 -26.97
N ARG A 913 -33.88 8.13 -27.65
CA ARG A 913 -35.01 7.28 -27.23
C ARG A 913 -34.58 5.84 -26.92
N GLY A 914 -33.69 5.26 -27.74
CA GLY A 914 -33.20 3.88 -27.54
C GLY A 914 -32.49 3.69 -26.22
N GLU A 915 -31.54 4.60 -25.88
CA GLU A 915 -30.76 4.57 -24.63
C GLU A 915 -31.66 4.76 -23.39
N LEU A 916 -32.68 5.64 -23.49
CA LEU A 916 -33.62 5.86 -22.39
C LEU A 916 -34.55 4.65 -22.18
N VAL A 917 -34.96 3.96 -23.25
CA VAL A 917 -35.73 2.70 -23.16
C VAL A 917 -34.90 1.61 -22.49
N GLU A 918 -33.60 1.50 -22.82
CA GLU A 918 -32.67 0.56 -22.15
C GLU A 918 -32.53 0.87 -20.65
N LEU A 919 -32.36 2.14 -20.27
CA LEU A 919 -32.33 2.59 -18.89
C LEU A 919 -33.60 2.19 -18.15
N LEU A 920 -34.79 2.53 -18.71
CA LEU A 920 -36.11 2.20 -18.08
C LEU A 920 -36.25 0.68 -17.91
N ARG A 921 -35.80 -0.11 -18.88
CA ARG A 921 -35.81 -1.58 -18.79
C ARG A 921 -34.89 -2.06 -17.68
N ALA A 922 -33.68 -1.53 -17.59
CA ALA A 922 -32.70 -1.87 -16.52
C ALA A 922 -33.27 -1.53 -15.14
N ARG A 923 -33.95 -0.39 -15.05
CA ARG A 923 -34.65 0.04 -13.83
C ARG A 923 -35.97 -0.71 -13.59
N GLY A 924 -36.46 -1.49 -14.54
CA GLY A 924 -37.74 -2.20 -14.47
C GLY A 924 -38.93 -1.26 -14.42
N LEU A 925 -38.88 -0.15 -15.16
CA LEU A 925 -39.92 0.84 -15.29
C LEU A 925 -40.68 0.67 -16.62
N ASP A 926 -42.00 0.66 -16.55
CA ASP A 926 -42.91 0.67 -17.73
C ASP A 926 -43.54 2.05 -17.88
N PRO A 927 -43.23 2.80 -18.94
CA PRO A 927 -43.85 4.10 -19.18
C PRO A 927 -45.37 4.06 -19.32
N SER A 928 -45.94 2.91 -19.75
CA SER A 928 -47.39 2.73 -19.92
C SER A 928 -48.09 2.43 -18.59
N ARG A 929 -47.35 1.86 -17.60
CA ARG A 929 -47.90 1.51 -16.27
C ARG A 929 -46.89 1.84 -15.17
N PRO A 930 -46.67 3.12 -14.89
CA PRO A 930 -45.60 3.52 -13.98
C PRO A 930 -45.88 3.06 -12.53
N VAL A 931 -44.89 2.42 -11.94
CA VAL A 931 -44.82 2.09 -10.52
C VAL A 931 -43.59 2.80 -9.95
N LEU A 932 -43.78 3.69 -8.99
CA LEU A 932 -42.73 4.53 -8.44
C LEU A 932 -42.26 3.97 -7.08
N ARG A 933 -40.99 3.61 -6.94
CA ARG A 933 -40.34 3.17 -5.71
C ARG A 933 -39.58 4.32 -5.05
N SER A 934 -39.20 5.33 -5.85
CA SER A 934 -38.43 6.50 -5.41
C SER A 934 -38.66 7.67 -6.37
N ALA A 935 -38.28 8.86 -5.98
CA ALA A 935 -38.30 10.03 -6.84
C ALA A 935 -37.39 9.91 -8.07
N VAL A 936 -36.39 9.04 -8.05
CA VAL A 936 -35.54 8.75 -9.21
C VAL A 936 -36.30 8.04 -10.31
N ASP A 937 -37.26 7.16 -9.96
CA ASP A 937 -38.15 6.53 -10.94
C ASP A 937 -39.01 7.58 -11.65
N ALA A 938 -39.54 8.52 -10.90
CA ALA A 938 -40.31 9.63 -11.45
C ALA A 938 -39.45 10.51 -12.36
N LEU A 939 -38.22 10.82 -11.97
CA LEU A 939 -37.27 11.62 -12.76
C LEU A 939 -37.02 10.97 -14.14
N HIS A 940 -36.60 9.71 -14.15
CA HIS A 940 -36.26 9.02 -15.41
C HIS A 940 -37.48 8.82 -16.33
N LEU A 941 -38.69 8.68 -15.76
CA LEU A 941 -39.90 8.68 -16.56
C LEU A 941 -40.21 10.06 -17.17
N LEU A 942 -40.05 11.14 -16.40
CA LEU A 942 -40.19 12.51 -16.91
C LEU A 942 -39.16 12.82 -17.99
N GLU A 943 -37.92 12.42 -17.83
CA GLU A 943 -36.86 12.54 -18.84
C GLU A 943 -37.23 11.81 -20.13
N TYR A 944 -37.70 10.58 -20.02
CA TYR A 944 -38.17 9.80 -21.16
C TYR A 944 -39.35 10.49 -21.88
N TYR A 945 -40.34 10.97 -21.14
CA TYR A 945 -41.45 11.66 -21.73
C TYR A 945 -41.05 12.99 -22.38
N ALA A 946 -40.16 13.76 -21.75
CA ALA A 946 -39.63 15.00 -22.33
C ALA A 946 -38.81 14.76 -23.59
N ALA A 947 -38.10 13.61 -23.68
CA ALA A 947 -37.32 13.26 -24.86
C ALA A 947 -38.18 12.69 -26.03
N THR A 948 -39.31 12.08 -25.73
CA THR A 948 -40.07 11.29 -26.70
C THR A 948 -41.42 11.89 -27.10
N LEU A 949 -41.98 12.81 -26.31
CA LEU A 949 -43.29 13.43 -26.52
C LEU A 949 -43.17 14.94 -26.79
N ASP A 950 -44.22 15.51 -27.38
CA ASP A 950 -44.38 16.96 -27.40
C ASP A 950 -44.82 17.51 -26.04
N VAL A 951 -44.86 18.83 -25.90
CA VAL A 951 -45.22 19.49 -24.64
C VAL A 951 -46.61 19.10 -24.11
N LYS A 952 -47.56 18.88 -25.03
CA LYS A 952 -48.93 18.46 -24.65
C LYS A 952 -48.94 17.04 -24.13
N GLY A 953 -48.36 16.10 -24.87
CA GLY A 953 -48.23 14.70 -24.45
C GLY A 953 -47.43 14.54 -23.15
N PHE A 954 -46.35 15.32 -23.00
CA PHE A 954 -45.59 15.35 -21.76
C PHE A 954 -46.48 15.78 -20.57
N ARG A 955 -47.26 16.86 -20.69
CA ARG A 955 -48.13 17.34 -19.62
C ARG A 955 -49.20 16.33 -19.22
N GLU A 956 -49.75 15.60 -20.15
CA GLU A 956 -50.68 14.52 -19.89
C GLU A 956 -50.05 13.42 -19.04
N GLN A 957 -48.82 13.02 -19.37
CA GLN A 957 -48.10 12.00 -18.62
C GLN A 957 -47.59 12.53 -17.28
N TYR A 958 -47.18 13.80 -17.20
CA TYR A 958 -46.78 14.46 -15.96
C TYR A 958 -47.95 14.48 -14.94
N GLU A 959 -49.16 14.89 -15.34
CA GLU A 959 -50.36 14.86 -14.46
C GLU A 959 -50.74 13.43 -14.08
N ARG A 960 -50.55 12.47 -14.98
CA ARG A 960 -50.75 11.07 -14.68
C ARG A 960 -49.74 10.58 -13.63
N LEU A 961 -48.44 10.89 -13.74
CA LEU A 961 -47.46 10.54 -12.73
C LEU A 961 -47.77 11.20 -11.39
N ARG A 962 -48.19 12.43 -11.36
CA ARG A 962 -48.66 13.11 -10.14
C ARG A 962 -49.84 12.41 -9.49
N SER A 963 -50.76 11.85 -10.25
CA SER A 963 -51.83 11.03 -9.69
C SER A 963 -51.38 9.71 -9.08
N VAL A 964 -50.24 9.16 -9.51
CA VAL A 964 -49.61 7.97 -8.91
C VAL A 964 -48.90 8.32 -7.58
N ASN A 965 -48.04 9.34 -7.60
CA ASN A 965 -47.34 9.81 -6.38
C ASN A 965 -46.82 11.25 -6.59
N ALA A 966 -47.60 12.22 -6.11
CA ALA A 966 -47.25 13.64 -6.22
C ALA A 966 -45.97 14.00 -5.49
N VAL A 967 -45.67 13.36 -4.35
CA VAL A 967 -44.46 13.65 -3.55
C VAL A 967 -43.23 13.27 -4.33
N PHE A 968 -43.16 12.07 -4.93
CA PHE A 968 -42.01 11.65 -5.72
C PHE A 968 -41.83 12.49 -6.99
N VAL A 969 -42.93 12.95 -7.62
CA VAL A 969 -42.85 13.84 -8.79
C VAL A 969 -42.29 15.21 -8.38
N ASP A 970 -42.75 15.78 -7.27
CA ASP A 970 -42.24 17.07 -6.79
C ASP A 970 -40.77 16.97 -6.40
N GLU A 971 -40.30 15.87 -5.77
CA GLU A 971 -38.88 15.63 -5.50
C GLU A 971 -38.09 15.39 -6.80
N ALA A 972 -38.62 14.69 -7.78
CA ALA A 972 -38.00 14.53 -9.09
C ALA A 972 -37.74 15.88 -9.77
N LEU A 973 -38.64 16.83 -9.65
CA LEU A 973 -38.44 18.19 -10.17
C LEU A 973 -37.34 18.95 -9.40
N ARG A 974 -37.21 18.72 -8.09
CA ARG A 974 -36.06 19.25 -7.32
C ARG A 974 -34.74 18.67 -7.81
N LEU A 975 -34.67 17.37 -8.03
CA LEU A 975 -33.48 16.72 -8.64
C LEU A 975 -33.20 17.34 -10.02
N ALA A 976 -34.22 17.52 -10.87
CA ALA A 976 -34.04 18.12 -12.19
C ALA A 976 -33.46 19.54 -12.11
N LYS A 977 -33.91 20.36 -11.15
CA LYS A 977 -33.31 21.70 -10.89
C LYS A 977 -31.83 21.60 -10.52
N VAL A 978 -31.45 20.64 -9.65
CA VAL A 978 -30.05 20.42 -9.26
C VAL A 978 -29.21 20.00 -10.47
N PHE A 979 -29.68 19.04 -11.26
CA PHE A 979 -28.92 18.46 -12.36
C PHE A 979 -28.82 19.36 -13.59
N SER A 980 -29.78 20.25 -13.82
CA SER A 980 -29.68 21.30 -14.83
C SER A 980 -28.66 22.41 -14.45
N GLY A 981 -28.21 22.47 -13.20
CA GLY A 981 -27.27 23.45 -12.69
C GLY A 981 -25.81 23.15 -13.01
N ARG A 982 -24.93 24.06 -12.54
CA ARG A 982 -23.47 23.99 -12.77
C ARG A 982 -22.77 22.84 -12.03
N LEU A 983 -23.43 22.20 -11.09
CA LEU A 983 -22.86 21.12 -10.28
C LEU A 983 -22.73 19.79 -11.05
N VAL A 984 -23.50 19.63 -12.12
CA VAL A 984 -23.36 18.50 -13.03
C VAL A 984 -22.66 18.96 -14.32
N PRO A 985 -21.63 18.25 -14.80
CA PRO A 985 -20.88 18.64 -16.00
C PRO A 985 -21.79 18.78 -17.24
N SER A 986 -21.51 19.72 -18.12
CA SER A 986 -22.28 19.92 -19.37
C SER A 986 -22.20 18.74 -20.35
N ILE A 987 -21.22 17.86 -20.18
CA ILE A 987 -21.05 16.61 -20.95
C ILE A 987 -21.97 15.47 -20.45
N ASP A 988 -22.55 15.60 -19.26
CA ASP A 988 -23.49 14.62 -18.71
C ASP A 988 -24.86 14.75 -19.41
N PRO A 989 -25.36 13.68 -20.08
CA PRO A 989 -26.60 13.74 -20.84
C PRO A 989 -27.83 14.11 -19.98
N GLU A 990 -27.86 13.69 -18.73
CA GLU A 990 -28.97 13.92 -17.82
C GLU A 990 -29.20 15.41 -17.53
N ARG A 991 -28.13 16.22 -17.60
CA ARG A 991 -28.28 17.66 -17.46
C ARG A 991 -29.23 18.26 -18.48
N ARG A 992 -29.07 17.92 -19.78
CA ARG A 992 -29.93 18.43 -20.84
C ARG A 992 -31.34 17.86 -20.79
N LEU A 993 -31.48 16.58 -20.38
CA LEU A 993 -32.79 15.98 -20.16
C LEU A 993 -33.55 16.69 -19.05
N CYS A 994 -32.91 17.02 -17.94
CA CYS A 994 -33.48 17.80 -16.86
C CYS A 994 -33.83 19.24 -17.29
N GLU A 995 -32.99 19.93 -18.06
CA GLU A 995 -33.32 21.25 -18.64
C GLU A 995 -34.57 21.18 -19.46
N ARG A 996 -34.77 20.13 -20.30
CA ARG A 996 -35.96 19.91 -21.11
C ARG A 996 -37.19 19.62 -20.25
N VAL A 997 -37.10 18.78 -19.23
CA VAL A 997 -38.18 18.50 -18.28
C VAL A 997 -38.66 19.80 -17.65
N LEU A 998 -37.77 20.62 -17.12
CA LEU A 998 -38.13 21.90 -16.48
C LEU A 998 -38.77 22.89 -17.46
N SER A 999 -38.25 22.96 -18.67
CA SER A 999 -38.84 23.78 -19.77
C SER A 999 -40.28 23.37 -20.08
N TYR A 1000 -40.57 22.08 -20.14
CA TYR A 1000 -41.91 21.57 -20.43
C TYR A 1000 -42.88 21.77 -19.27
N VAL A 1001 -42.43 21.65 -18.04
CA VAL A 1001 -43.23 21.92 -16.83
C VAL A 1001 -43.55 23.41 -16.74
N SER A 1002 -42.57 24.31 -16.95
CA SER A 1002 -42.79 25.77 -16.87
C SER A 1002 -43.56 26.39 -18.05
N GLY A 1003 -43.79 25.63 -19.10
CA GLY A 1003 -44.45 26.15 -20.32
C GLY A 1003 -43.56 26.99 -21.24
N ALA A 1004 -42.28 27.13 -20.92
CA ALA A 1004 -41.28 27.87 -21.72
C ALA A 1004 -40.94 27.20 -23.07
N GLY A 1005 -41.46 26.01 -23.33
CA GLY A 1005 -41.33 25.30 -24.61
C GLY A 1005 -42.28 25.77 -25.72
N THR A 1006 -43.15 26.79 -25.46
CA THR A 1006 -43.97 27.44 -26.47
C THR A 1006 -43.31 28.72 -26.98
N LEU A 1007 -43.50 29.06 -28.24
CA LEU A 1007 -42.91 30.25 -28.89
C LEU A 1007 -43.09 31.56 -28.07
N VAL A 1008 -44.12 31.63 -27.22
CA VAL A 1008 -44.41 32.75 -26.31
C VAL A 1008 -43.41 32.82 -25.14
N GLY A 1009 -42.90 31.71 -24.64
CA GLY A 1009 -41.86 31.67 -23.58
C GLY A 1009 -40.49 32.12 -24.08
N TRP A 1010 -40.20 31.98 -25.38
CA TRP A 1010 -38.96 32.46 -25.99
C TRP A 1010 -38.94 33.97 -26.24
N LEU A 1011 -40.13 34.62 -26.41
CA LEU A 1011 -40.24 36.05 -26.66
C LEU A 1011 -40.45 36.91 -25.40
N GLY A 1012 -40.59 36.30 -24.23
CA GLY A 1012 -40.81 36.97 -22.95
C GLY A 1012 -39.61 37.09 -22.02
N GLY A 1013 -38.42 36.64 -22.42
CA GLY A 1013 -37.20 36.65 -21.63
C GLY A 1013 -36.07 37.39 -22.33
N ALA A 1014 -36.25 38.73 -22.56
CA ALA A 1014 -35.16 39.63 -22.90
C ALA A 1014 -34.90 40.53 -21.69
#